data_bd04ca06fd19318e15199138818e9b10
#
_entry.id   bd04ca06fd19318e15199138818e9b10
#
_cell.length_a   1.000
_cell.length_b   1.000
_cell.length_c   1.000
_cell.angle_alpha   90.00
_cell.angle_beta   90.00
_cell.angle_gamma   90.00
#
_symmetry.space_group_name_H-M   'P 1'
#
loop_
_entity.id
_entity.type
_entity.pdbx_description
1 polymer ?
#
loop_
_entity_poly.entity_id
_entity_poly.type
_entity_poly.pdbx_seq_one_letter_code
_entity_poly.pdbx_strand_id
1 'polypeptide(L)'
;AHYKKAIELDPTGLPRADEKLGYALQQQTQLFATEAVNSYKQAIEKNPDDIELYHKALEIKPNDSELYLQLCETLVRQDELDEAVIFYQMGLQAQSANPDIFTQIDPMELANTCVKKDKLKEAIFFYQEALNNNPDDDSVFWQLQNTIAIKNREFFYPVEMAEYLHLVQPQPLTINTSDKPIISIIIPVYNQILHTYNCLRSLVATLDDSLPFEVIVMDDHSKDNTQEVLSQISGIKSVFNEQNLGFIGSCNRGAGIATGEYLVFLNNDTVVMPNCFQEMLETFKQIPKTGLVGAKFLYPNGKLQEAGGILWQDGSAWNYGRLDHPNKPEYCYLREVDYCSGAGIMIPSQLWRQIGGFDVRYKPAYYEDTDLAFEVRKAGYKTLYQPLAKIVHFEGISSGKDVRKGVKKYQVVNHQKFIQKWQDVLKLHRPNGIEPHLERERSVQKRLLMIDACMLMPDKDSGSVTAFNLIKIFQSLDYKVTFAPDNLLYVEKYTEDLQRLGVECLYCSYVTSIQSYLEAYGGEYHVVYLARLEYTEKHIDNVRKFAPQAKIIYDTVDLHYLREQRKAKLKNSLELAEKATQTKERELALMTKADCTLVVSMMEKQMLEKENPHLQNIEFFNMPRDIYGTNKGFEDRKNILFIGGFQHPPNVDAVLYFVQDIFPLIKEKVNDIKFFVIGSNAPEEILNLSSDDVIITGHVRDISEYFNSCKISVAPLRYGAGIKGKILTSFSYGLPVVATTIAAEGMGIQDGYDVLIGHTSESFAQKVASLYLDNKLWSKISQNSLETISSKYSMEAVTNKFDELLRNISVS
;
A
#
# COMPACT_ATOMS: atom_id res chain seq x y z
N ALA A 1 31.32 -22.12 40.71
CA ALA A 1 32.50 -22.95 40.99
C ALA A 1 32.20 -24.44 40.75
N HIS A 2 31.07 -25.01 41.25
CA HIS A 2 30.73 -26.42 41.11
C HIS A 2 30.40 -26.83 39.67
N TYR A 3 29.67 -26.02 38.94
CA TYR A 3 29.34 -26.30 37.54
C TYR A 3 30.56 -26.18 36.61
N LYS A 4 31.47 -25.18 36.83
CA LYS A 4 32.75 -25.10 36.08
C LYS A 4 33.58 -26.37 36.27
N LYS A 5 33.65 -26.89 37.50
CA LYS A 5 34.42 -28.11 37.82
C LYS A 5 33.78 -29.39 37.24
N ALA A 6 32.45 -29.43 37.12
CA ALA A 6 31.75 -30.56 36.49
C ALA A 6 32.01 -30.60 34.97
N ILE A 7 32.05 -29.46 34.32
CA ILE A 7 32.36 -29.32 32.89
C ILE A 7 33.82 -29.68 32.60
N GLU A 8 34.78 -29.29 33.49
CA GLU A 8 36.18 -29.66 33.41
C GLU A 8 36.42 -31.16 33.50
N LEU A 9 35.55 -31.89 34.26
CA LEU A 9 35.66 -33.32 34.45
C LEU A 9 35.02 -34.19 33.35
N ASP A 10 34.01 -33.63 32.65
CA ASP A 10 33.35 -34.29 31.52
C ASP A 10 32.93 -33.25 30.47
N PRO A 11 33.84 -32.83 29.59
CA PRO A 11 33.58 -31.75 28.60
C PRO A 11 32.53 -32.14 27.54
N THR A 12 32.18 -33.44 27.41
CA THR A 12 31.33 -33.91 26.30
C THR A 12 29.94 -34.39 26.74
N GLY A 13 29.69 -34.49 28.07
CA GLY A 13 28.55 -35.26 28.55
C GLY A 13 27.36 -34.51 29.13
N LEU A 14 27.42 -33.17 29.37
CA LEU A 14 26.39 -32.51 30.17
C LEU A 14 25.96 -31.12 29.62
N PRO A 15 25.10 -31.07 28.61
CA PRO A 15 24.50 -29.77 28.13
C PRO A 15 23.82 -29.01 29.28
N ARG A 16 23.17 -29.69 30.18
CA ARG A 16 22.51 -29.10 31.38
C ARG A 16 23.47 -28.45 32.38
N ALA A 17 24.77 -28.79 32.38
CA ALA A 17 25.74 -28.17 33.27
C ALA A 17 26.14 -26.79 32.77
N ASP A 18 26.32 -26.60 31.44
CA ASP A 18 26.59 -25.33 30.83
C ASP A 18 25.38 -24.39 30.91
N GLU A 19 24.18 -24.88 30.68
CA GLU A 19 22.92 -24.15 30.86
C GLU A 19 22.79 -23.64 32.32
N LYS A 20 22.99 -24.51 33.31
CA LYS A 20 22.90 -24.12 34.71
C LYS A 20 24.03 -23.18 35.13
N LEU A 21 25.20 -23.27 34.52
CA LEU A 21 26.27 -22.29 34.71
C LEU A 21 25.89 -20.92 34.15
N GLY A 22 25.32 -20.86 32.94
CA GLY A 22 24.78 -19.65 32.35
C GLY A 22 23.75 -18.98 33.22
N TYR A 23 22.74 -19.71 33.69
CA TYR A 23 21.73 -19.22 34.63
C TYR A 23 22.31 -18.71 35.96
N ALA A 24 23.27 -19.41 36.54
CA ALA A 24 23.91 -18.98 37.78
C ALA A 24 24.76 -17.71 37.63
N LEU A 25 25.36 -17.52 36.46
CA LEU A 25 26.12 -16.29 36.12
C LEU A 25 25.21 -15.10 35.83
N GLN A 26 24.07 -15.31 35.19
CA GLN A 26 23.06 -14.30 34.92
C GLN A 26 22.52 -13.66 36.21
N GLN A 27 22.34 -14.45 37.27
CA GLN A 27 21.85 -13.99 38.58
C GLN A 27 22.88 -13.17 39.39
N GLN A 28 24.15 -13.09 38.95
CA GLN A 28 25.26 -12.44 39.67
C GLN A 28 25.70 -11.06 39.16
N THR A 29 24.87 -10.22 38.67
CA THR A 29 25.16 -8.83 38.22
C THR A 29 25.91 -8.70 36.88
N GLN A 30 25.78 -7.54 36.26
CA GLN A 30 26.31 -7.15 34.93
C GLN A 30 27.83 -7.44 34.69
N LEU A 31 28.63 -7.62 35.75
CA LEU A 31 30.05 -7.96 35.65
C LEU A 31 30.32 -9.35 35.03
N PHE A 32 29.34 -10.27 35.02
CA PHE A 32 29.47 -11.62 34.50
C PHE A 32 28.63 -11.92 33.28
N ALA A 33 28.04 -10.89 32.64
CA ALA A 33 27.19 -11.06 31.46
C ALA A 33 27.92 -11.80 30.30
N THR A 34 29.19 -11.49 30.07
CA THR A 34 30.01 -12.15 29.02
C THR A 34 30.27 -13.62 29.34
N GLU A 35 30.53 -13.98 30.62
CA GLU A 35 30.71 -15.39 31.01
C GLU A 35 29.40 -16.18 30.96
N ALA A 36 28.26 -15.54 31.25
CA ALA A 36 26.94 -16.15 31.12
C ALA A 36 26.60 -16.46 29.66
N VAL A 37 26.75 -15.50 28.75
CA VAL A 37 26.55 -15.70 27.32
C VAL A 37 27.44 -16.82 26.77
N ASN A 38 28.72 -16.82 27.11
CA ASN A 38 29.64 -17.87 26.68
C ASN A 38 29.24 -19.26 27.19
N SER A 39 28.67 -19.36 28.40
CA SER A 39 28.16 -20.61 28.94
C SER A 39 26.92 -21.11 28.21
N TYR A 40 26.01 -20.19 27.84
CA TYR A 40 24.86 -20.51 26.98
C TYR A 40 25.31 -20.90 25.57
N LYS A 41 26.29 -20.22 24.97
CA LYS A 41 26.84 -20.59 23.65
C LYS A 41 27.46 -22.01 23.69
N GLN A 42 28.17 -22.39 24.76
CA GLN A 42 28.68 -23.75 24.92
C GLN A 42 27.55 -24.79 25.12
N ALA A 43 26.44 -24.42 25.76
CA ALA A 43 25.27 -25.26 25.85
C ALA A 43 24.56 -25.42 24.49
N ILE A 44 24.47 -24.37 23.71
CA ILE A 44 23.95 -24.38 22.34
C ILE A 44 24.79 -25.29 21.44
N GLU A 45 26.12 -25.22 21.50
CA GLU A 45 27.01 -26.10 20.72
C GLU A 45 26.75 -27.60 21.02
N LYS A 46 26.35 -27.92 22.23
CA LYS A 46 26.03 -29.29 22.65
C LYS A 46 24.59 -29.72 22.34
N ASN A 47 23.69 -28.77 22.30
CA ASN A 47 22.27 -28.98 21.98
C ASN A 47 21.72 -27.81 21.11
N PRO A 48 22.09 -27.79 19.83
CA PRO A 48 21.75 -26.68 18.96
C PRO A 48 20.25 -26.54 18.65
N ASP A 49 19.44 -27.55 18.95
CA ASP A 49 18.01 -27.54 18.68
C ASP A 49 17.16 -27.03 19.88
N ASP A 50 17.81 -26.59 20.96
CA ASP A 50 17.12 -26.03 22.13
C ASP A 50 16.96 -24.51 22.01
N ILE A 51 15.83 -24.06 21.47
CA ILE A 51 15.48 -22.64 21.23
C ILE A 51 15.56 -21.83 22.53
N GLU A 52 15.20 -22.41 23.68
CA GLU A 52 15.20 -21.71 24.96
C GLU A 52 16.61 -21.23 25.37
N LEU A 53 17.66 -21.94 24.99
CA LEU A 53 19.04 -21.55 25.25
C LEU A 53 19.43 -20.29 24.48
N TYR A 54 18.98 -20.15 23.23
CA TYR A 54 19.20 -18.93 22.43
C TYR A 54 18.49 -17.75 23.05
N HIS A 55 17.24 -17.91 23.47
CA HIS A 55 16.50 -16.83 24.12
C HIS A 55 17.18 -16.37 25.39
N LYS A 56 17.63 -17.27 26.25
CA LYS A 56 18.35 -16.91 27.46
C LYS A 56 19.68 -16.20 27.19
N ALA A 57 20.37 -16.56 26.12
CA ALA A 57 21.60 -15.89 25.73
C ALA A 57 21.32 -14.48 25.16
N LEU A 58 20.25 -14.35 24.36
CA LEU A 58 19.83 -13.08 23.74
C LEU A 58 19.21 -12.12 24.75
N GLU A 59 18.54 -12.58 25.82
CA GLU A 59 18.11 -11.76 26.94
C GLU A 59 19.29 -11.02 27.61
N ILE A 60 20.45 -11.66 27.67
CA ILE A 60 21.67 -11.08 28.27
C ILE A 60 22.39 -10.16 27.27
N LYS A 61 22.41 -10.55 26.00
CA LYS A 61 23.10 -9.83 24.93
C LYS A 61 22.19 -9.66 23.72
N PRO A 62 21.24 -8.69 23.76
CA PRO A 62 20.26 -8.46 22.71
C PRO A 62 20.81 -8.04 21.35
N ASN A 63 22.10 -7.67 21.28
CA ASN A 63 22.75 -7.23 20.06
C ASN A 63 23.77 -8.28 19.53
N ASP A 64 23.59 -9.55 19.85
CA ASP A 64 24.45 -10.63 19.34
C ASP A 64 23.85 -11.18 18.03
N SER A 65 24.27 -10.59 16.91
CA SER A 65 23.80 -10.97 15.56
C SER A 65 24.06 -12.43 15.22
N GLU A 66 25.16 -13.03 15.71
CA GLU A 66 25.51 -14.42 15.48
C GLU A 66 24.47 -15.38 16.14
N LEU A 67 24.06 -15.09 17.36
CA LEU A 67 23.03 -15.88 18.04
C LEU A 67 21.66 -15.80 17.35
N TYR A 68 21.28 -14.64 16.83
CA TYR A 68 20.05 -14.49 16.05
C TYR A 68 20.09 -15.33 14.78
N LEU A 69 21.22 -15.39 14.10
CA LEU A 69 21.35 -16.16 12.86
C LEU A 69 21.34 -17.66 13.12
N GLN A 70 22.05 -18.13 14.15
CA GLN A 70 22.02 -19.53 14.57
C GLN A 70 20.62 -19.96 15.04
N LEU A 71 19.88 -19.08 15.74
CA LEU A 71 18.49 -19.30 16.10
C LEU A 71 17.61 -19.39 14.86
N CYS A 72 17.80 -18.51 13.87
CA CYS A 72 17.08 -18.57 12.59
C CYS A 72 17.28 -19.91 11.89
N GLU A 73 18.53 -20.40 11.76
CA GLU A 73 18.81 -21.73 11.18
C GLU A 73 18.11 -22.87 11.93
N THR A 74 18.12 -22.78 13.25
CA THR A 74 17.47 -23.79 14.09
C THR A 74 15.95 -23.80 13.90
N LEU A 75 15.33 -22.62 13.85
CA LEU A 75 13.91 -22.47 13.58
C LEU A 75 13.53 -22.98 12.18
N VAL A 76 14.36 -22.74 11.17
CA VAL A 76 14.15 -23.29 9.81
C VAL A 76 14.22 -24.82 9.83
N ARG A 77 15.14 -25.42 10.60
CA ARG A 77 15.19 -26.88 10.77
C ARG A 77 13.96 -27.43 11.48
N GLN A 78 13.41 -26.70 12.45
CA GLN A 78 12.24 -27.12 13.26
C GLN A 78 10.90 -26.75 12.62
N ASP A 79 10.92 -26.14 11.43
CA ASP A 79 9.72 -25.75 10.67
C ASP A 79 8.97 -24.52 11.20
N GLU A 80 9.58 -23.76 12.12
CA GLU A 80 9.04 -22.51 12.67
C GLU A 80 9.49 -21.31 11.80
N LEU A 81 9.06 -21.30 10.54
CA LEU A 81 9.62 -20.42 9.51
C LEU A 81 9.20 -18.96 9.65
N ASP A 82 8.00 -18.69 10.17
CA ASP A 82 7.55 -17.33 10.43
C ASP A 82 8.43 -16.65 11.50
N GLU A 83 8.78 -17.38 12.55
CA GLU A 83 9.71 -16.90 13.58
C GLU A 83 11.13 -16.78 13.06
N ALA A 84 11.57 -17.68 12.18
CA ALA A 84 12.88 -17.63 11.57
C ALA A 84 13.11 -16.32 10.80
N VAL A 85 12.12 -15.84 10.04
CA VAL A 85 12.17 -14.55 9.34
C VAL A 85 12.33 -13.38 10.32
N ILE A 86 11.57 -13.40 11.43
CA ILE A 86 11.64 -12.35 12.45
C ILE A 86 13.05 -12.29 13.09
N PHE A 87 13.58 -13.43 13.50
CA PHE A 87 14.90 -13.47 14.13
C PHE A 87 16.04 -13.19 13.17
N TYR A 88 15.90 -13.55 11.90
CA TYR A 88 16.85 -13.12 10.87
C TYR A 88 16.88 -11.59 10.72
N GLN A 89 15.71 -10.93 10.65
CA GLN A 89 15.63 -9.47 10.61
C GLN A 89 16.20 -8.81 11.87
N MET A 90 15.97 -9.39 13.04
CA MET A 90 16.58 -8.91 14.29
C MET A 90 18.10 -9.04 14.27
N GLY A 91 18.62 -10.14 13.72
CA GLY A 91 20.05 -10.34 13.51
C GLY A 91 20.66 -9.29 12.59
N LEU A 92 20.02 -8.97 11.46
CA LEU A 92 20.41 -7.90 10.56
C LEU A 92 20.45 -6.53 11.26
N GLN A 93 19.46 -6.21 12.09
CA GLN A 93 19.43 -4.97 12.86
C GLN A 93 20.52 -4.89 13.94
N ALA A 94 20.88 -6.02 14.53
CA ALA A 94 21.95 -6.12 15.53
C ALA A 94 23.36 -5.97 14.92
N GLN A 95 23.49 -6.05 13.61
CA GLN A 95 24.76 -6.09 12.85
C GLN A 95 25.56 -4.77 12.87
N SER A 96 25.00 -3.68 13.34
CA SER A 96 25.70 -2.38 13.36
C SER A 96 27.07 -2.34 14.05
N ALA A 97 27.52 -3.47 14.65
CA ALA A 97 28.77 -3.60 15.38
C ALA A 97 29.83 -4.51 14.69
N ASN A 98 29.48 -5.37 13.73
CA ASN A 98 30.47 -6.23 13.04
C ASN A 98 29.95 -6.77 11.69
N PRO A 99 30.37 -6.20 10.55
CA PRO A 99 29.86 -6.54 9.20
C PRO A 99 30.22 -7.95 8.71
N ASP A 100 31.28 -8.56 9.22
CA ASP A 100 31.88 -9.77 8.64
C ASP A 100 31.19 -11.08 9.08
N ILE A 101 30.26 -11.04 10.03
CA ILE A 101 29.59 -12.25 10.57
C ILE A 101 28.53 -12.82 9.63
N PHE A 102 27.93 -11.99 8.77
CA PHE A 102 26.89 -12.41 7.83
C PHE A 102 27.35 -13.31 6.67
N THR A 103 28.65 -13.48 6.51
CA THR A 103 29.22 -14.37 5.49
C THR A 103 29.13 -15.87 5.85
N GLN A 104 28.68 -16.21 7.05
CA GLN A 104 28.63 -17.60 7.54
C GLN A 104 27.29 -18.30 7.33
N ILE A 105 26.19 -17.58 7.19
CA ILE A 105 24.88 -18.17 6.90
C ILE A 105 24.47 -17.76 5.50
N ASP A 106 24.24 -18.76 4.65
CA ASP A 106 23.80 -18.53 3.29
C ASP A 106 22.28 -18.38 3.23
N PRO A 107 21.75 -17.14 3.00
CA PRO A 107 20.31 -16.93 2.85
C PRO A 107 19.71 -17.75 1.71
N MET A 108 20.52 -18.12 0.69
CA MET A 108 20.09 -18.97 -0.41
C MET A 108 19.79 -20.40 0.07
N GLU A 109 20.57 -20.93 0.98
CA GLU A 109 20.33 -22.27 1.57
C GLU A 109 19.04 -22.29 2.41
N LEU A 110 18.80 -21.21 3.19
CA LEU A 110 17.55 -21.02 3.92
C LEU A 110 16.34 -20.93 2.98
N ALA A 111 16.45 -20.14 1.92
CA ALA A 111 15.43 -20.02 0.90
C ALA A 111 15.09 -21.36 0.24
N ASN A 112 16.11 -22.12 -0.16
CA ASN A 112 15.95 -23.45 -0.74
C ASN A 112 15.27 -24.43 0.22
N THR A 113 15.53 -24.33 1.52
CA THR A 113 14.89 -25.15 2.55
C THR A 113 13.41 -24.78 2.67
N CYS A 114 13.08 -23.49 2.66
CA CYS A 114 11.70 -23.02 2.66
C CYS A 114 10.93 -23.50 1.41
N VAL A 115 11.54 -23.45 0.22
CA VAL A 115 10.92 -23.98 -1.02
C VAL A 115 10.60 -25.48 -0.90
N LYS A 116 11.52 -26.28 -0.36
CA LYS A 116 11.29 -27.72 -0.15
C LYS A 116 10.13 -28.02 0.81
N LYS A 117 9.83 -27.09 1.71
CA LYS A 117 8.74 -27.18 2.69
C LYS A 117 7.46 -26.47 2.23
N ASP A 118 7.40 -26.01 0.98
CA ASP A 118 6.26 -25.29 0.36
C ASP A 118 5.92 -23.96 1.06
N LYS A 119 6.89 -23.35 1.74
CA LYS A 119 6.79 -22.06 2.43
C LYS A 119 7.33 -20.95 1.52
N LEU A 120 6.57 -20.65 0.48
CA LEU A 120 7.03 -19.79 -0.63
C LEU A 120 7.21 -18.32 -0.25
N LYS A 121 6.48 -17.81 0.78
CA LYS A 121 6.61 -16.43 1.27
C LYS A 121 7.98 -16.22 1.93
N GLU A 122 8.33 -17.13 2.79
CA GLU A 122 9.57 -17.14 3.56
C GLU A 122 10.77 -17.39 2.63
N ALA A 123 10.61 -18.29 1.66
CA ALA A 123 11.61 -18.52 0.61
C ALA A 123 11.92 -17.24 -0.20
N ILE A 124 10.89 -16.52 -0.61
CA ILE A 124 11.04 -15.24 -1.34
C ILE A 124 11.83 -14.23 -0.51
N PHE A 125 11.51 -14.11 0.78
CA PHE A 125 12.24 -13.22 1.69
C PHE A 125 13.75 -13.58 1.71
N PHE A 126 14.10 -14.83 1.93
CA PHE A 126 15.51 -15.25 2.01
C PHE A 126 16.25 -15.13 0.67
N TYR A 127 15.59 -15.37 -0.47
CA TYR A 127 16.22 -15.12 -1.78
C TYR A 127 16.47 -13.61 -2.00
N GLN A 128 15.58 -12.75 -1.53
CA GLN A 128 15.79 -11.29 -1.60
C GLN A 128 16.98 -10.86 -0.75
N GLU A 129 17.12 -11.42 0.46
CA GLU A 129 18.29 -11.18 1.31
C GLU A 129 19.58 -11.71 0.68
N ALA A 130 19.54 -12.86 -0.01
CA ALA A 130 20.69 -13.38 -0.74
C ALA A 130 21.11 -12.42 -1.87
N LEU A 131 20.16 -11.84 -2.61
CA LEU A 131 20.44 -10.83 -3.63
C LEU A 131 20.91 -9.50 -3.06
N ASN A 132 20.43 -9.09 -1.88
CA ASN A 132 20.95 -7.91 -1.20
C ASN A 132 22.45 -8.07 -0.86
N ASN A 133 22.88 -9.29 -0.51
CA ASN A 133 24.28 -9.62 -0.23
C ASN A 133 25.14 -9.75 -1.50
N ASN A 134 24.54 -10.24 -2.60
CA ASN A 134 25.20 -10.39 -3.89
C ASN A 134 24.23 -10.05 -5.05
N PRO A 135 24.11 -8.77 -5.42
CA PRO A 135 23.14 -8.31 -6.40
C PRO A 135 23.30 -8.89 -7.82
N ASP A 136 24.51 -9.35 -8.15
CA ASP A 136 24.87 -9.87 -9.48
C ASP A 136 24.75 -11.41 -9.58
N ASP A 137 24.13 -12.06 -8.59
CA ASP A 137 23.97 -13.51 -8.59
C ASP A 137 22.76 -13.94 -9.44
N ASP A 138 23.00 -14.20 -10.71
CA ASP A 138 21.99 -14.68 -11.65
C ASP A 138 21.26 -15.95 -11.18
N SER A 139 21.95 -16.85 -10.45
CA SER A 139 21.36 -18.10 -9.96
C SER A 139 20.29 -17.83 -8.90
N VAL A 140 20.61 -17.00 -7.92
CA VAL A 140 19.67 -16.57 -6.87
C VAL A 140 18.50 -15.79 -7.48
N PHE A 141 18.81 -14.90 -8.42
CA PHE A 141 17.78 -14.15 -9.15
C PHE A 141 16.77 -15.08 -9.83
N TRP A 142 17.24 -16.07 -10.58
CA TRP A 142 16.36 -17.03 -11.25
C TRP A 142 15.57 -17.91 -10.30
N GLN A 143 16.13 -18.30 -9.14
CA GLN A 143 15.42 -19.06 -8.12
C GLN A 143 14.33 -18.23 -7.45
N LEU A 144 14.63 -16.96 -7.15
CA LEU A 144 13.62 -16.01 -6.68
C LEU A 144 12.47 -15.86 -7.69
N GLN A 145 12.80 -15.68 -8.98
CA GLN A 145 11.82 -15.56 -10.05
C GLN A 145 10.93 -16.81 -10.16
N ASN A 146 11.53 -17.99 -10.10
CA ASN A 146 10.79 -19.25 -10.12
C ASN A 146 9.87 -19.40 -8.91
N THR A 147 10.36 -19.06 -7.71
CA THR A 147 9.60 -19.18 -6.47
C THR A 147 8.42 -18.19 -6.47
N ILE A 148 8.64 -16.97 -6.91
CA ILE A 148 7.57 -15.98 -7.11
C ILE A 148 6.56 -16.47 -8.17
N ALA A 149 7.03 -17.07 -9.26
CA ALA A 149 6.14 -17.62 -10.29
C ALA A 149 5.29 -18.80 -9.76
N ILE A 150 5.86 -19.65 -8.91
CA ILE A 150 5.14 -20.75 -8.25
C ILE A 150 4.12 -20.17 -7.27
N LYS A 151 4.52 -19.25 -6.39
CA LYS A 151 3.63 -18.55 -5.48
C LYS A 151 2.51 -17.82 -6.23
N ASN A 152 2.81 -17.14 -7.32
CA ASN A 152 1.83 -16.42 -8.14
C ASN A 152 0.84 -17.34 -8.85
N ARG A 153 1.12 -18.64 -9.04
CA ARG A 153 0.12 -19.61 -9.50
C ARG A 153 -1.01 -19.76 -8.48
N GLU A 154 -0.73 -19.66 -7.19
CA GLU A 154 -1.74 -19.62 -6.12
C GLU A 154 -2.51 -18.29 -6.08
N PHE A 155 -1.96 -17.19 -6.64
CA PHE A 155 -2.56 -15.85 -6.63
C PHE A 155 -3.47 -15.52 -7.83
N PHE A 156 -3.63 -16.37 -8.80
CA PHE A 156 -4.58 -16.08 -9.89
C PHE A 156 -6.01 -15.98 -9.35
N TYR A 157 -6.36 -16.88 -8.46
CA TYR A 157 -7.61 -16.86 -7.70
C TYR A 157 -7.38 -17.59 -6.35
N PRO A 158 -8.16 -17.25 -5.30
CA PRO A 158 -8.10 -17.96 -4.03
C PRO A 158 -8.27 -19.47 -4.23
N VAL A 159 -7.55 -20.29 -3.48
CA VAL A 159 -7.60 -21.75 -3.58
C VAL A 159 -9.04 -22.25 -3.44
N GLU A 160 -9.83 -21.60 -2.59
CA GLU A 160 -11.25 -21.89 -2.36
C GLU A 160 -12.10 -21.69 -3.63
N MET A 161 -11.66 -20.81 -4.55
CA MET A 161 -12.37 -20.56 -5.82
C MET A 161 -12.01 -21.56 -6.93
N ALA A 162 -10.96 -22.37 -6.75
CA ALA A 162 -10.55 -23.35 -7.76
C ALA A 162 -11.64 -24.39 -8.08
N GLU A 163 -12.44 -24.79 -7.10
CA GLU A 163 -13.55 -25.72 -7.31
C GLU A 163 -14.64 -25.18 -8.27
N TYR A 164 -14.81 -23.85 -8.32
CA TYR A 164 -15.79 -23.18 -9.18
C TYR A 164 -15.33 -23.10 -10.65
N LEU A 165 -14.11 -23.50 -10.96
CA LEU A 165 -13.62 -23.64 -12.33
C LEU A 165 -14.02 -24.99 -12.95
N HIS A 166 -14.52 -25.93 -12.15
CA HIS A 166 -15.01 -27.21 -12.61
C HIS A 166 -16.53 -27.21 -12.71
N LEU A 167 -17.05 -27.59 -13.87
CA LEU A 167 -18.49 -27.74 -14.08
C LEU A 167 -19.01 -28.92 -13.29
N VAL A 168 -20.11 -28.74 -12.56
CA VAL A 168 -20.78 -29.76 -11.77
C VAL A 168 -22.23 -29.89 -12.20
N GLN A 169 -22.85 -31.04 -11.89
CA GLN A 169 -24.26 -31.24 -12.14
C GLN A 169 -25.08 -30.32 -11.21
N PRO A 170 -26.12 -29.66 -11.74
CA PRO A 170 -26.96 -28.79 -10.96
C PRO A 170 -27.64 -29.50 -9.78
N GLN A 171 -27.63 -28.79 -8.66
CA GLN A 171 -28.31 -29.15 -7.42
C GLN A 171 -29.20 -27.97 -7.02
N PRO A 172 -30.25 -28.17 -6.16
CA PRO A 172 -30.99 -27.04 -5.61
C PRO A 172 -30.05 -26.00 -4.98
N LEU A 173 -30.22 -24.76 -5.38
CA LEU A 173 -29.38 -23.64 -4.97
C LEU A 173 -30.25 -22.51 -4.44
N THR A 174 -29.85 -21.89 -3.34
CA THR A 174 -30.50 -20.67 -2.81
C THR A 174 -29.52 -19.51 -2.84
N ILE A 175 -29.95 -18.39 -3.43
CA ILE A 175 -29.20 -17.13 -3.45
C ILE A 175 -29.93 -16.14 -2.55
N ASN A 176 -29.26 -15.63 -1.52
CA ASN A 176 -29.82 -14.64 -0.60
C ASN A 176 -29.83 -13.27 -1.27
N THR A 177 -30.96 -12.86 -1.80
CA THR A 177 -31.16 -11.58 -2.49
C THR A 177 -31.94 -10.59 -1.62
N SER A 178 -31.86 -9.31 -1.92
CA SER A 178 -32.50 -8.22 -1.19
C SER A 178 -33.71 -7.67 -1.96
N ASP A 179 -34.76 -7.31 -1.24
CA ASP A 179 -35.92 -6.56 -1.80
C ASP A 179 -35.57 -5.09 -2.11
N LYS A 180 -34.46 -4.59 -1.58
CA LYS A 180 -33.92 -3.25 -1.83
C LYS A 180 -32.47 -3.36 -2.29
N PRO A 181 -32.22 -3.82 -3.50
CA PRO A 181 -30.86 -4.05 -3.98
C PRO A 181 -30.14 -2.73 -4.29
N ILE A 182 -28.84 -2.71 -4.00
CA ILE A 182 -27.92 -1.69 -4.51
C ILE A 182 -27.51 -2.06 -5.94
N ILE A 183 -27.23 -3.34 -6.21
CA ILE A 183 -26.87 -3.81 -7.54
C ILE A 183 -27.91 -4.81 -8.08
N SER A 184 -28.19 -4.71 -9.38
CA SER A 184 -28.95 -5.72 -10.13
C SER A 184 -28.02 -6.45 -11.07
N ILE A 185 -27.79 -7.75 -10.84
CA ILE A 185 -26.93 -8.59 -11.67
C ILE A 185 -27.80 -9.23 -12.76
N ILE A 186 -27.53 -8.86 -14.01
CA ILE A 186 -28.27 -9.30 -15.19
C ILE A 186 -27.42 -10.32 -15.94
N ILE A 187 -27.90 -11.56 -16.06
CA ILE A 187 -27.22 -12.68 -16.67
C ILE A 187 -28.01 -13.14 -17.88
N PRO A 188 -27.62 -12.78 -19.11
CA PRO A 188 -28.21 -13.32 -20.34
C PRO A 188 -27.75 -14.76 -20.53
N VAL A 189 -28.69 -15.66 -20.82
CA VAL A 189 -28.43 -17.10 -20.97
C VAL A 189 -29.02 -17.60 -22.29
N TYR A 190 -28.24 -18.36 -23.01
CA TYR A 190 -28.71 -19.15 -24.17
C TYR A 190 -28.05 -20.51 -24.19
N ASN A 191 -28.76 -21.54 -23.77
CA ASN A 191 -28.23 -22.89 -23.52
C ASN A 191 -27.07 -22.87 -22.50
N GLN A 192 -26.27 -23.95 -22.43
CA GLN A 192 -25.05 -24.02 -21.60
C GLN A 192 -25.35 -23.91 -20.10
N ILE A 193 -26.37 -24.57 -19.62
CA ILE A 193 -26.85 -24.49 -18.25
C ILE A 193 -25.79 -24.79 -17.18
N LEU A 194 -24.83 -25.67 -17.48
CA LEU A 194 -23.76 -26.01 -16.53
C LEU A 194 -22.87 -24.80 -16.23
N HIS A 195 -22.56 -23.99 -17.24
CA HIS A 195 -21.82 -22.74 -17.04
C HIS A 195 -22.67 -21.73 -16.26
N THR A 196 -23.94 -21.56 -16.63
CA THR A 196 -24.87 -20.69 -15.88
C THR A 196 -24.97 -21.09 -14.43
N TYR A 197 -25.15 -22.37 -14.15
CA TYR A 197 -25.22 -22.88 -12.78
C TYR A 197 -23.91 -22.62 -12.01
N ASN A 198 -22.77 -22.80 -12.65
CA ASN A 198 -21.47 -22.55 -12.05
C ASN A 198 -21.24 -21.04 -11.78
N CYS A 199 -21.68 -20.17 -12.69
CA CYS A 199 -21.69 -18.72 -12.48
C CYS A 199 -22.52 -18.35 -11.23
N LEU A 200 -23.74 -18.87 -11.11
CA LEU A 200 -24.64 -18.66 -9.96
C LEU A 200 -24.03 -19.19 -8.65
N ARG A 201 -23.36 -20.36 -8.67
CA ARG A 201 -22.62 -20.86 -7.50
C ARG A 201 -21.54 -19.90 -7.04
N SER A 202 -20.79 -19.32 -8.00
CA SER A 202 -19.73 -18.36 -7.65
C SER A 202 -20.28 -17.09 -7.00
N LEU A 203 -21.48 -16.64 -7.39
CA LEU A 203 -22.15 -15.52 -6.71
C LEU A 203 -22.51 -15.86 -5.26
N VAL A 204 -23.00 -17.07 -5.00
CA VAL A 204 -23.26 -17.52 -3.60
C VAL A 204 -22.00 -17.55 -2.76
N ALA A 205 -20.89 -17.94 -3.34
CA ALA A 205 -19.60 -18.02 -2.64
C ALA A 205 -18.93 -16.67 -2.37
N THR A 206 -19.26 -15.65 -3.16
CA THR A 206 -18.50 -14.38 -3.15
C THR A 206 -19.31 -13.15 -2.72
N LEU A 207 -20.62 -13.28 -2.63
CA LEU A 207 -21.52 -12.21 -2.19
C LEU A 207 -22.14 -12.56 -0.83
N ASP A 208 -22.24 -11.58 0.02
CA ASP A 208 -22.84 -11.66 1.33
C ASP A 208 -23.81 -10.51 1.58
N ASP A 209 -24.39 -10.47 2.77
CA ASP A 209 -25.39 -9.46 3.17
C ASP A 209 -24.82 -8.03 3.27
N SER A 210 -23.50 -7.84 3.17
CA SER A 210 -22.88 -6.50 3.20
C SER A 210 -23.15 -5.70 1.93
N LEU A 211 -23.44 -6.41 0.80
CA LEU A 211 -23.80 -5.80 -0.48
C LEU A 211 -25.21 -6.28 -0.90
N PRO A 212 -26.28 -5.51 -0.63
CA PRO A 212 -27.64 -5.85 -1.08
C PRO A 212 -27.73 -5.97 -2.61
N PHE A 213 -28.17 -7.11 -3.11
CA PHE A 213 -28.25 -7.38 -4.55
C PHE A 213 -29.50 -8.18 -4.95
N GLU A 214 -29.81 -8.15 -6.23
CA GLU A 214 -30.75 -9.04 -6.91
C GLU A 214 -30.06 -9.71 -8.10
N VAL A 215 -30.51 -10.90 -8.48
CA VAL A 215 -30.05 -11.62 -9.66
C VAL A 215 -31.22 -11.82 -10.63
N ILE A 216 -31.03 -11.38 -11.88
CA ILE A 216 -32.01 -11.48 -12.97
C ILE A 216 -31.39 -12.34 -14.08
N VAL A 217 -31.91 -13.55 -14.25
CA VAL A 217 -31.45 -14.47 -15.29
C VAL A 217 -32.40 -14.35 -16.48
N MET A 218 -31.86 -13.93 -17.62
CA MET A 218 -32.61 -13.71 -18.85
C MET A 218 -32.38 -14.90 -19.82
N ASP A 219 -33.27 -15.88 -19.78
CA ASP A 219 -33.21 -17.02 -20.73
C ASP A 219 -33.69 -16.61 -22.12
N ASP A 220 -32.78 -16.59 -23.05
CA ASP A 220 -33.00 -16.17 -24.45
C ASP A 220 -33.53 -17.27 -25.33
N HIS A 221 -34.58 -17.99 -24.85
CA HIS A 221 -35.23 -19.08 -25.57
C HIS A 221 -34.33 -20.31 -25.73
N SER A 222 -33.66 -20.75 -24.67
CA SER A 222 -32.82 -21.95 -24.64
C SER A 222 -33.54 -23.21 -25.07
N LYS A 223 -32.82 -24.17 -25.63
CA LYS A 223 -33.32 -25.44 -26.14
C LYS A 223 -32.85 -26.65 -25.33
N ASP A 224 -31.95 -26.46 -24.40
CA ASP A 224 -31.52 -27.46 -23.43
C ASP A 224 -32.40 -27.43 -22.16
N ASN A 225 -31.97 -28.09 -21.08
CA ASN A 225 -32.71 -28.14 -19.82
C ASN A 225 -32.54 -26.89 -18.94
N THR A 226 -32.12 -25.72 -19.53
CA THR A 226 -31.91 -24.45 -18.79
C THR A 226 -33.13 -24.05 -17.98
N GLN A 227 -34.31 -24.08 -18.56
CA GLN A 227 -35.53 -23.67 -17.88
C GLN A 227 -35.87 -24.56 -16.68
N GLU A 228 -35.71 -25.89 -16.83
CA GLU A 228 -35.93 -26.86 -15.76
C GLU A 228 -35.00 -26.58 -14.56
N VAL A 229 -33.69 -26.39 -14.83
CA VAL A 229 -32.70 -26.14 -13.77
C VAL A 229 -32.94 -24.79 -13.09
N LEU A 230 -33.21 -23.71 -13.85
CA LEU A 230 -33.45 -22.39 -13.26
C LEU A 230 -34.69 -22.39 -12.36
N SER A 231 -35.68 -23.26 -12.62
CA SER A 231 -36.88 -23.39 -11.76
C SER A 231 -36.58 -23.98 -10.37
N GLN A 232 -35.40 -24.63 -10.21
CA GLN A 232 -34.97 -25.24 -8.94
C GLN A 232 -34.04 -24.30 -8.14
N ILE A 233 -33.73 -23.09 -8.66
CA ILE A 233 -32.88 -22.10 -8.00
C ILE A 233 -33.77 -21.04 -7.37
N SER A 234 -33.69 -20.90 -6.05
CA SER A 234 -34.44 -19.88 -5.31
C SER A 234 -33.64 -18.59 -5.16
N GLY A 235 -34.36 -17.45 -5.01
CA GLY A 235 -33.77 -16.13 -4.83
C GLY A 235 -33.36 -15.42 -6.12
N ILE A 236 -33.59 -16.01 -7.29
CA ILE A 236 -33.36 -15.36 -8.58
C ILE A 236 -34.67 -14.98 -9.27
N LYS A 237 -34.62 -13.96 -10.14
CA LYS A 237 -35.71 -13.62 -11.06
C LYS A 237 -35.40 -14.23 -12.43
N SER A 238 -36.01 -15.40 -12.72
CA SER A 238 -35.87 -16.04 -14.03
C SER A 238 -36.90 -15.49 -15.01
N VAL A 239 -36.45 -14.97 -16.14
CA VAL A 239 -37.29 -14.38 -17.19
C VAL A 239 -37.01 -15.10 -18.49
N PHE A 240 -38.05 -15.65 -19.09
CA PHE A 240 -37.95 -16.42 -20.33
C PHE A 240 -38.41 -15.56 -21.50
N ASN A 241 -37.53 -15.45 -22.53
CA ASN A 241 -37.89 -14.79 -23.79
C ASN A 241 -38.71 -15.73 -24.67
N GLU A 242 -39.78 -15.25 -25.28
CA GLU A 242 -40.63 -16.01 -26.20
C GLU A 242 -39.86 -16.39 -27.50
N GLN A 243 -38.85 -15.61 -27.85
CA GLN A 243 -37.97 -15.81 -28.98
C GLN A 243 -36.54 -15.38 -28.62
N ASN A 244 -35.57 -15.83 -29.40
CA ASN A 244 -34.18 -15.42 -29.23
C ASN A 244 -34.02 -13.93 -29.62
N LEU A 245 -33.75 -13.08 -28.65
CA LEU A 245 -33.54 -11.62 -28.80
C LEU A 245 -32.05 -11.25 -29.01
N GLY A 246 -31.16 -12.22 -28.80
CA GLY A 246 -29.69 -12.03 -28.76
C GLY A 246 -29.24 -11.35 -27.47
N PHE A 247 -27.92 -11.26 -27.29
CA PHE A 247 -27.30 -10.67 -26.10
C PHE A 247 -27.85 -9.28 -25.78
N ILE A 248 -27.81 -8.37 -26.75
CA ILE A 248 -28.31 -7.00 -26.62
C ILE A 248 -29.76 -6.93 -26.19
N GLY A 249 -30.62 -7.74 -26.79
CA GLY A 249 -32.05 -7.73 -26.50
C GLY A 249 -32.36 -8.23 -25.10
N SER A 250 -31.71 -9.31 -24.68
CA SER A 250 -31.85 -9.90 -23.35
C SER A 250 -31.31 -8.97 -22.24
N CYS A 251 -30.14 -8.38 -22.45
CA CYS A 251 -29.57 -7.39 -21.50
C CYS A 251 -30.45 -6.14 -21.34
N ASN A 252 -30.95 -5.56 -22.46
CA ASN A 252 -31.83 -4.39 -22.41
C ASN A 252 -33.17 -4.71 -21.72
N ARG A 253 -33.74 -5.89 -21.95
CA ARG A 253 -34.96 -6.33 -21.28
C ARG A 253 -34.73 -6.56 -19.80
N GLY A 254 -33.62 -7.21 -19.42
CA GLY A 254 -33.24 -7.41 -18.02
C GLY A 254 -33.05 -6.10 -17.27
N ALA A 255 -32.38 -5.13 -17.88
CA ALA A 255 -32.21 -3.78 -17.31
C ALA A 255 -33.54 -3.04 -17.12
N GLY A 256 -34.55 -3.35 -17.96
CA GLY A 256 -35.90 -2.75 -17.85
C GLY A 256 -36.69 -3.20 -16.60
N ILE A 257 -36.35 -4.34 -16.03
CA ILE A 257 -36.98 -4.90 -14.82
C ILE A 257 -36.13 -4.82 -13.57
N ALA A 258 -34.88 -4.39 -13.73
CA ALA A 258 -33.93 -4.21 -12.64
C ALA A 258 -34.33 -3.02 -11.73
N THR A 259 -34.10 -3.19 -10.41
CA THR A 259 -34.50 -2.22 -9.38
C THR A 259 -33.31 -1.60 -8.65
N GLY A 260 -32.10 -2.13 -8.82
CA GLY A 260 -30.86 -1.64 -8.19
C GLY A 260 -30.41 -0.27 -8.69
N GLU A 261 -29.65 0.41 -7.88
CA GLU A 261 -29.01 1.69 -8.23
C GLU A 261 -27.96 1.52 -9.35
N TYR A 262 -27.31 0.37 -9.38
CA TYR A 262 -26.34 -0.02 -10.38
C TYR A 262 -26.77 -1.30 -11.08
N LEU A 263 -26.52 -1.36 -12.39
CA LEU A 263 -26.68 -2.55 -13.21
C LEU A 263 -25.33 -3.22 -13.41
N VAL A 264 -25.28 -4.53 -13.20
CA VAL A 264 -24.15 -5.38 -13.53
C VAL A 264 -24.57 -6.29 -14.69
N PHE A 265 -23.90 -6.21 -15.83
CA PHE A 265 -24.04 -7.18 -16.89
C PHE A 265 -22.94 -8.23 -16.72
N LEU A 266 -23.35 -9.49 -16.62
CA LEU A 266 -22.45 -10.62 -16.34
C LEU A 266 -22.76 -11.78 -17.29
N ASN A 267 -21.74 -12.25 -18.01
CA ASN A 267 -21.91 -13.43 -18.86
C ASN A 267 -22.15 -14.69 -18.01
N ASN A 268 -22.92 -15.62 -18.55
CA ASN A 268 -23.25 -16.88 -17.87
C ASN A 268 -22.08 -17.88 -17.83
N ASP A 269 -21.02 -17.68 -18.64
CA ASP A 269 -19.80 -18.50 -18.67
C ASP A 269 -18.65 -17.84 -17.88
N THR A 270 -18.98 -17.26 -16.72
CA THR A 270 -18.03 -16.58 -15.81
C THR A 270 -18.02 -17.20 -14.41
N VAL A 271 -16.92 -17.00 -13.70
CA VAL A 271 -16.77 -17.26 -12.26
C VAL A 271 -16.28 -15.97 -11.61
N VAL A 272 -17.11 -15.41 -10.73
CA VAL A 272 -16.82 -14.16 -10.03
C VAL A 272 -15.89 -14.44 -8.85
N MET A 273 -14.83 -13.63 -8.70
CA MET A 273 -13.89 -13.72 -7.59
C MET A 273 -14.36 -12.88 -6.40
N PRO A 274 -13.90 -13.18 -5.16
CA PRO A 274 -14.25 -12.42 -3.97
C PRO A 274 -14.02 -10.92 -4.13
N ASN A 275 -14.88 -10.10 -3.53
CA ASN A 275 -14.85 -8.63 -3.54
C ASN A 275 -15.01 -7.97 -4.93
N CYS A 276 -15.27 -8.72 -6.01
CA CYS A 276 -15.34 -8.18 -7.36
C CYS A 276 -16.30 -6.98 -7.48
N PHE A 277 -17.54 -7.13 -7.05
CA PHE A 277 -18.53 -6.05 -7.18
C PHE A 277 -18.37 -4.97 -6.12
N GLN A 278 -17.84 -5.29 -4.94
CA GLN A 278 -17.47 -4.32 -3.91
C GLN A 278 -16.40 -3.36 -4.45
N GLU A 279 -15.34 -3.87 -5.10
CA GLU A 279 -14.29 -3.05 -5.71
C GLU A 279 -14.84 -2.16 -6.85
N MET A 280 -15.75 -2.70 -7.68
CA MET A 280 -16.40 -1.90 -8.71
C MET A 280 -17.24 -0.78 -8.10
N LEU A 281 -18.05 -1.08 -7.08
CA LEU A 281 -18.94 -0.11 -6.43
C LEU A 281 -18.11 0.97 -5.71
N GLU A 282 -17.02 0.59 -5.05
CA GLU A 282 -16.15 1.54 -4.38
C GLU A 282 -15.49 2.50 -5.37
N THR A 283 -15.18 2.04 -6.58
CA THR A 283 -14.67 2.91 -7.67
C THR A 283 -15.65 4.04 -8.01
N PHE A 284 -16.96 3.78 -8.04
CA PHE A 284 -17.96 4.84 -8.27
C PHE A 284 -18.01 5.87 -7.14
N LYS A 285 -17.75 5.45 -5.91
CA LYS A 285 -17.75 6.36 -4.74
C LYS A 285 -16.49 7.23 -4.69
N GLN A 286 -15.34 6.65 -5.07
CA GLN A 286 -14.05 7.32 -4.92
C GLN A 286 -13.68 8.20 -6.10
N ILE A 287 -14.02 7.79 -7.33
CA ILE A 287 -13.60 8.49 -8.55
C ILE A 287 -14.75 9.31 -9.14
N PRO A 288 -14.63 10.64 -9.14
CA PRO A 288 -15.66 11.51 -9.72
C PRO A 288 -15.91 11.23 -11.20
N LYS A 289 -17.16 11.38 -11.62
CA LYS A 289 -17.59 11.17 -13.02
C LYS A 289 -17.37 9.74 -13.53
N THR A 290 -17.27 8.74 -12.66
CA THR A 290 -17.28 7.34 -13.07
C THR A 290 -18.63 6.98 -13.68
N GLY A 291 -18.65 6.50 -14.93
CA GLY A 291 -19.87 6.10 -15.62
C GLY A 291 -19.94 4.62 -15.92
N LEU A 292 -18.81 3.97 -16.18
CA LEU A 292 -18.74 2.55 -16.45
C LEU A 292 -17.49 1.98 -15.77
N VAL A 293 -17.63 0.84 -15.08
CA VAL A 293 -16.50 0.12 -14.48
C VAL A 293 -16.51 -1.31 -15.00
N GLY A 294 -15.36 -1.76 -15.52
CA GLY A 294 -15.16 -3.14 -15.98
C GLY A 294 -14.15 -3.91 -15.14
N ALA A 295 -14.30 -5.23 -15.12
CA ALA A 295 -13.46 -6.16 -14.38
C ALA A 295 -12.15 -6.49 -15.11
N LYS A 296 -11.19 -7.05 -14.37
CA LYS A 296 -10.05 -7.81 -14.90
C LYS A 296 -10.52 -9.22 -15.26
N PHE A 297 -10.36 -9.60 -16.52
CA PHE A 297 -10.69 -10.96 -16.95
C PHE A 297 -9.49 -11.88 -17.00
N LEU A 298 -9.68 -13.08 -16.46
CA LEU A 298 -8.71 -14.16 -16.46
C LEU A 298 -9.27 -15.35 -17.26
N TYR A 299 -8.39 -16.08 -17.93
CA TYR A 299 -8.71 -17.41 -18.42
C TYR A 299 -8.70 -18.44 -17.28
N PRO A 300 -9.40 -19.59 -17.42
CA PRO A 300 -9.36 -20.66 -16.41
C PRO A 300 -7.96 -21.19 -16.11
N ASN A 301 -6.99 -21.02 -17.01
CA ASN A 301 -5.58 -21.38 -16.80
C ASN A 301 -4.76 -20.28 -16.11
N GLY A 302 -5.41 -19.24 -15.60
CA GLY A 302 -4.79 -18.15 -14.88
C GLY A 302 -4.14 -17.05 -15.72
N LYS A 303 -4.05 -17.22 -17.04
CA LYS A 303 -3.54 -16.14 -17.91
C LYS A 303 -4.52 -14.98 -18.01
N LEU A 304 -3.98 -13.80 -18.26
CA LEU A 304 -4.79 -12.62 -18.48
C LEU A 304 -5.59 -12.73 -19.76
N GLN A 305 -6.88 -12.45 -19.70
CA GLN A 305 -7.72 -12.36 -20.88
C GLN A 305 -7.87 -10.90 -21.32
N GLU A 306 -8.14 -10.02 -20.36
CA GLU A 306 -8.33 -8.60 -20.61
C GLU A 306 -8.03 -7.78 -19.34
N ALA A 307 -7.23 -6.73 -19.52
CA ALA A 307 -7.04 -5.66 -18.54
C ALA A 307 -7.51 -4.33 -19.15
N GLY A 308 -8.82 -4.23 -19.46
CA GLY A 308 -9.41 -3.16 -20.25
C GLY A 308 -9.04 -3.25 -21.73
N GLY A 309 -9.76 -2.52 -22.55
CA GLY A 309 -9.63 -2.53 -24.00
C GLY A 309 -8.93 -1.30 -24.57
N ILE A 310 -8.14 -1.50 -25.62
CA ILE A 310 -7.58 -0.44 -26.47
C ILE A 310 -8.34 -0.44 -27.78
N LEU A 311 -8.77 0.74 -28.23
CA LEU A 311 -9.42 0.92 -29.52
C LEU A 311 -8.53 1.77 -30.43
N TRP A 312 -8.27 1.26 -31.61
CA TRP A 312 -7.36 1.85 -32.57
C TRP A 312 -8.06 2.78 -33.58
N GLN A 313 -7.29 3.57 -34.32
CA GLN A 313 -7.79 4.49 -35.32
C GLN A 313 -8.66 3.83 -36.41
N ASP A 314 -8.35 2.57 -36.75
CA ASP A 314 -9.09 1.77 -37.70
C ASP A 314 -10.37 1.13 -37.13
N GLY A 315 -10.70 1.41 -35.86
CA GLY A 315 -11.84 0.84 -35.15
C GLY A 315 -11.63 -0.57 -34.66
N SER A 316 -10.44 -1.15 -34.85
CA SER A 316 -10.11 -2.46 -34.29
C SER A 316 -9.88 -2.36 -32.80
N ALA A 317 -10.25 -3.41 -32.06
CA ALA A 317 -10.20 -3.46 -30.60
C ALA A 317 -9.23 -4.55 -30.13
N TRP A 318 -8.40 -4.21 -29.16
CA TRP A 318 -7.50 -5.14 -28.48
C TRP A 318 -7.90 -5.33 -27.02
N ASN A 319 -7.99 -6.57 -26.56
CA ASN A 319 -8.00 -6.89 -25.14
C ASN A 319 -6.57 -6.73 -24.63
N TYR A 320 -6.31 -5.67 -23.87
CA TYR A 320 -4.95 -5.36 -23.44
C TYR A 320 -4.41 -6.43 -22.49
N GLY A 321 -3.20 -6.88 -22.76
CA GLY A 321 -2.51 -7.91 -21.97
C GLY A 321 -2.94 -9.36 -22.24
N ARG A 322 -3.70 -9.63 -23.33
CA ARG A 322 -4.22 -10.97 -23.66
C ARG A 322 -3.11 -12.02 -23.69
N LEU A 323 -3.32 -13.12 -22.94
CA LEU A 323 -2.42 -14.28 -22.78
C LEU A 323 -1.14 -14.00 -21.98
N ASP A 324 -0.96 -12.80 -21.47
CA ASP A 324 0.14 -12.40 -20.62
C ASP A 324 -0.09 -12.76 -19.14
N HIS A 325 0.90 -12.42 -18.29
CA HIS A 325 0.81 -12.66 -16.86
C HIS A 325 -0.05 -11.56 -16.17
N PRO A 326 -1.14 -11.90 -15.45
CA PRO A 326 -2.12 -10.93 -14.97
C PRO A 326 -1.62 -9.99 -13.88
N ASN A 327 -0.53 -10.34 -13.21
CA ASN A 327 0.00 -9.57 -12.08
C ASN A 327 1.17 -8.64 -12.45
N LYS A 328 1.44 -8.42 -13.76
CA LYS A 328 2.39 -7.38 -14.15
C LYS A 328 1.88 -6.02 -13.72
N PRO A 329 2.77 -5.11 -13.25
CA PRO A 329 2.41 -3.77 -12.78
C PRO A 329 1.45 -3.02 -13.70
N GLU A 330 1.69 -3.10 -15.00
CA GLU A 330 0.91 -2.43 -16.05
C GLU A 330 -0.55 -2.88 -16.16
N TYR A 331 -0.91 -4.02 -15.54
CA TYR A 331 -2.29 -4.56 -15.48
C TYR A 331 -2.92 -4.45 -14.09
N CYS A 332 -2.24 -3.87 -13.12
CA CYS A 332 -2.62 -3.93 -11.73
C CYS A 332 -2.92 -2.57 -11.07
N TYR A 333 -3.44 -1.61 -11.82
CA TYR A 333 -3.90 -0.33 -11.28
C TYR A 333 -5.15 0.17 -11.99
N LEU A 334 -5.97 0.90 -11.25
CA LEU A 334 -7.18 1.53 -11.76
C LEU A 334 -6.83 2.56 -12.84
N ARG A 335 -7.48 2.49 -14.01
CA ARG A 335 -7.23 3.46 -15.09
C ARG A 335 -8.44 3.67 -15.99
N GLU A 336 -8.47 4.81 -16.64
CA GLU A 336 -9.40 5.07 -17.73
C GLU A 336 -8.98 4.29 -18.97
N VAL A 337 -9.95 3.62 -19.61
CA VAL A 337 -9.75 2.76 -20.77
C VAL A 337 -10.75 3.09 -21.86
N ASP A 338 -10.49 2.60 -23.09
CA ASP A 338 -11.39 2.87 -24.20
C ASP A 338 -12.72 2.14 -24.07
N TYR A 339 -12.68 0.89 -23.64
CA TYR A 339 -13.85 0.09 -23.33
C TYR A 339 -13.50 -1.03 -22.34
N CYS A 340 -14.52 -1.64 -21.78
CA CYS A 340 -14.45 -2.87 -21.01
C CYS A 340 -15.41 -3.89 -21.62
N SER A 341 -15.04 -5.16 -21.64
CA SER A 341 -15.88 -6.24 -22.16
C SER A 341 -17.21 -6.33 -21.41
N GLY A 342 -18.29 -6.42 -22.17
CA GLY A 342 -19.66 -6.60 -21.67
C GLY A 342 -19.88 -7.89 -20.87
N ALA A 343 -18.87 -8.76 -20.78
CA ALA A 343 -18.91 -9.98 -19.97
C ALA A 343 -18.92 -9.72 -18.45
N GLY A 344 -18.52 -8.49 -17.99
CA GLY A 344 -18.55 -8.11 -16.56
C GLY A 344 -18.34 -6.61 -16.40
N ILE A 345 -19.39 -5.84 -16.52
CA ILE A 345 -19.40 -4.37 -16.39
C ILE A 345 -20.48 -3.90 -15.42
N MET A 346 -20.20 -2.79 -14.75
CA MET A 346 -21.13 -2.12 -13.86
C MET A 346 -21.39 -0.69 -14.33
N ILE A 347 -22.65 -0.25 -14.32
CA ILE A 347 -23.07 1.09 -14.75
C ILE A 347 -24.22 1.59 -13.86
N PRO A 348 -24.28 2.89 -13.47
CA PRO A 348 -25.43 3.45 -12.77
C PRO A 348 -26.73 3.31 -13.59
N SER A 349 -27.81 2.83 -12.98
CA SER A 349 -29.11 2.63 -13.64
C SER A 349 -29.64 3.91 -14.26
N GLN A 350 -29.40 5.05 -13.64
CA GLN A 350 -29.80 6.36 -14.19
C GLN A 350 -29.07 6.69 -15.48
N LEU A 351 -27.72 6.49 -15.51
CA LEU A 351 -26.91 6.73 -16.70
C LEU A 351 -27.29 5.78 -17.83
N TRP A 352 -27.51 4.49 -17.51
CA TRP A 352 -27.99 3.50 -18.47
C TRP A 352 -29.29 3.95 -19.19
N ARG A 353 -30.27 4.44 -18.42
CA ARG A 353 -31.53 4.96 -18.98
C ARG A 353 -31.33 6.22 -19.81
N GLN A 354 -30.43 7.12 -19.37
CA GLN A 354 -30.09 8.35 -20.10
C GLN A 354 -29.46 8.04 -21.46
N ILE A 355 -28.57 7.05 -21.54
CA ILE A 355 -27.90 6.63 -22.78
C ILE A 355 -28.83 5.83 -23.68
N GLY A 356 -29.83 5.14 -23.11
CA GLY A 356 -30.80 4.29 -23.84
C GLY A 356 -30.36 2.83 -23.94
N GLY A 357 -29.40 2.40 -23.13
CA GLY A 357 -28.90 1.03 -23.05
C GLY A 357 -27.97 0.63 -24.19
N PHE A 358 -27.85 -0.66 -24.44
CA PHE A 358 -27.10 -1.16 -25.59
C PHE A 358 -27.80 -0.83 -26.91
N ASP A 359 -27.07 -0.28 -27.85
CA ASP A 359 -27.60 0.15 -29.14
C ASP A 359 -27.99 -1.06 -29.98
N VAL A 360 -29.30 -1.13 -30.32
CA VAL A 360 -29.90 -2.25 -31.06
C VAL A 360 -29.36 -2.43 -32.50
N ARG A 361 -28.62 -1.41 -33.02
CA ARG A 361 -28.00 -1.49 -34.36
C ARG A 361 -26.93 -2.60 -34.41
N TYR A 362 -26.37 -2.95 -33.27
CA TYR A 362 -25.34 -4.00 -33.16
C TYR A 362 -25.90 -5.40 -32.95
N LYS A 363 -27.20 -5.57 -32.93
CA LYS A 363 -27.80 -6.92 -32.78
C LYS A 363 -27.19 -7.94 -33.79
N PRO A 364 -26.98 -9.21 -33.36
CA PRO A 364 -27.34 -9.77 -32.04
C PRO A 364 -26.29 -9.52 -30.97
N ALA A 365 -25.02 -9.21 -31.29
CA ALA A 365 -23.91 -9.01 -30.36
C ALA A 365 -22.68 -8.43 -31.10
N TYR A 366 -21.65 -8.03 -30.32
CA TYR A 366 -20.35 -7.42 -30.63
C TYR A 366 -20.42 -5.93 -30.97
N TYR A 367 -19.50 -5.16 -30.38
CA TYR A 367 -19.40 -3.71 -30.43
C TYR A 367 -20.44 -2.94 -29.61
N GLU A 368 -21.42 -3.61 -28.99
CA GLU A 368 -22.38 -2.96 -28.09
C GLU A 368 -21.72 -2.41 -26.81
N ASP A 369 -20.76 -3.14 -26.27
CA ASP A 369 -19.99 -2.76 -25.07
C ASP A 369 -19.01 -1.62 -25.38
N THR A 370 -18.32 -1.71 -26.51
CA THR A 370 -17.44 -0.67 -27.02
C THR A 370 -18.22 0.62 -27.30
N ASP A 371 -19.38 0.51 -27.94
CA ASP A 371 -20.29 1.63 -28.21
C ASP A 371 -20.84 2.26 -26.92
N LEU A 372 -21.23 1.44 -25.95
CA LEU A 372 -21.68 1.89 -24.64
C LEU A 372 -20.59 2.74 -23.95
N ALA A 373 -19.34 2.30 -23.96
CA ALA A 373 -18.21 3.03 -23.39
C ALA A 373 -18.02 4.41 -24.07
N PHE A 374 -18.23 4.49 -25.37
CA PHE A 374 -18.16 5.74 -26.12
C PHE A 374 -19.35 6.68 -25.83
N GLU A 375 -20.56 6.13 -25.67
CA GLU A 375 -21.74 6.92 -25.26
C GLU A 375 -21.59 7.40 -23.82
N VAL A 376 -21.00 6.62 -22.92
CA VAL A 376 -20.66 7.03 -21.55
C VAL A 376 -19.71 8.23 -21.56
N ARG A 377 -18.64 8.19 -22.38
CA ARG A 377 -17.71 9.32 -22.53
C ARG A 377 -18.38 10.54 -23.15
N LYS A 378 -19.20 10.36 -24.17
CA LYS A 378 -19.98 11.44 -24.79
C LYS A 378 -20.94 12.10 -23.80
N ALA A 379 -21.46 11.35 -22.82
CA ALA A 379 -22.27 11.88 -21.74
C ALA A 379 -21.44 12.61 -20.64
N GLY A 380 -20.11 12.68 -20.78
CA GLY A 380 -19.21 13.38 -19.85
C GLY A 380 -18.70 12.55 -18.68
N TYR A 381 -18.84 11.23 -18.74
CA TYR A 381 -18.40 10.28 -17.74
C TYR A 381 -17.17 9.49 -18.19
N LYS A 382 -16.51 8.81 -17.24
CA LYS A 382 -15.33 7.96 -17.47
C LYS A 382 -15.72 6.49 -17.58
N THR A 383 -14.98 5.76 -18.43
CA THR A 383 -14.96 4.29 -18.46
C THR A 383 -13.69 3.84 -17.77
N LEU A 384 -13.82 3.11 -16.66
CA LEU A 384 -12.71 2.69 -15.81
C LEU A 384 -12.55 1.17 -15.79
N TYR A 385 -11.32 0.73 -15.80
CA TYR A 385 -10.91 -0.66 -15.55
C TYR A 385 -10.45 -0.80 -14.10
N GLN A 386 -11.10 -1.72 -13.33
CA GLN A 386 -10.75 -2.01 -11.94
C GLN A 386 -9.95 -3.31 -11.83
N PRO A 387 -8.64 -3.27 -11.53
CA PRO A 387 -7.77 -4.45 -11.55
C PRO A 387 -8.06 -5.45 -10.43
N LEU A 388 -8.67 -5.02 -9.33
CA LEU A 388 -8.99 -5.86 -8.18
C LEU A 388 -10.38 -6.53 -8.31
N ALA A 389 -11.23 -6.03 -9.20
CA ALA A 389 -12.46 -6.70 -9.61
C ALA A 389 -12.11 -7.81 -10.62
N LYS A 390 -11.97 -9.05 -10.17
CA LYS A 390 -11.51 -10.18 -10.98
C LYS A 390 -12.67 -11.10 -11.35
N ILE A 391 -12.69 -11.53 -12.60
CA ILE A 391 -13.65 -12.51 -13.13
C ILE A 391 -12.88 -13.52 -13.99
N VAL A 392 -13.09 -14.81 -13.78
CA VAL A 392 -12.63 -15.86 -14.70
C VAL A 392 -13.71 -16.06 -15.76
N HIS A 393 -13.33 -16.03 -17.04
CA HIS A 393 -14.26 -16.12 -18.16
C HIS A 393 -13.83 -17.23 -19.14
N PHE A 394 -14.73 -18.16 -19.40
CA PHE A 394 -14.45 -19.34 -20.22
C PHE A 394 -14.44 -19.08 -21.73
N GLU A 395 -14.63 -17.91 -22.18
CA GLU A 395 -14.65 -17.37 -23.56
C GLU A 395 -14.96 -18.38 -24.69
N GLY A 396 -15.99 -18.07 -25.44
CA GLY A 396 -16.30 -18.80 -26.69
C GLY A 396 -17.18 -20.05 -26.54
N ILE A 397 -17.71 -20.30 -25.35
CA ILE A 397 -18.60 -21.43 -25.06
C ILE A 397 -19.91 -21.28 -25.83
N SER A 398 -20.53 -20.09 -25.81
CA SER A 398 -21.81 -19.82 -26.47
C SER A 398 -21.67 -19.33 -27.93
N SER A 399 -20.59 -18.61 -28.25
CA SER A 399 -20.43 -17.89 -29.53
C SER A 399 -19.49 -18.57 -30.54
N GLY A 400 -18.74 -19.61 -30.13
CA GLY A 400 -17.72 -20.28 -30.97
C GLY A 400 -16.46 -19.41 -31.17
N LYS A 401 -15.48 -19.95 -31.94
CA LYS A 401 -14.18 -19.27 -32.20
C LYS A 401 -13.98 -18.79 -33.65
N ASP A 402 -14.81 -19.22 -34.62
CA ASP A 402 -14.67 -18.89 -36.04
C ASP A 402 -15.46 -17.61 -36.40
N VAL A 403 -14.76 -16.53 -36.74
CA VAL A 403 -15.33 -15.23 -37.14
C VAL A 403 -16.16 -15.28 -38.44
N ARG A 404 -16.12 -16.39 -39.16
CA ARG A 404 -16.89 -16.58 -40.41
C ARG A 404 -18.24 -17.27 -40.19
N LYS A 405 -18.48 -17.80 -38.97
CA LYS A 405 -19.66 -18.62 -38.64
C LYS A 405 -20.38 -18.15 -37.40
N GLY A 406 -21.64 -18.49 -37.27
CA GLY A 406 -22.44 -18.21 -36.07
C GLY A 406 -22.59 -16.73 -35.77
N VAL A 407 -22.66 -16.38 -34.48
CA VAL A 407 -22.81 -15.00 -34.00
C VAL A 407 -21.53 -14.20 -34.25
N LYS A 408 -20.36 -14.85 -34.29
CA LYS A 408 -19.04 -14.16 -34.42
C LYS A 408 -18.87 -13.44 -35.78
N LYS A 409 -19.61 -13.84 -36.83
CA LYS A 409 -19.62 -13.10 -38.10
C LYS A 409 -20.09 -11.63 -37.95
N TYR A 410 -20.90 -11.33 -36.94
CA TYR A 410 -21.38 -9.98 -36.70
C TYR A 410 -20.29 -9.05 -36.18
N GLN A 411 -19.18 -9.59 -35.66
CA GLN A 411 -18.01 -8.77 -35.27
C GLN A 411 -17.49 -7.96 -36.47
N VAL A 412 -17.43 -8.57 -37.68
CA VAL A 412 -17.00 -7.87 -38.88
C VAL A 412 -18.05 -6.85 -39.36
N VAL A 413 -19.32 -7.23 -39.32
CA VAL A 413 -20.42 -6.35 -39.76
C VAL A 413 -20.56 -5.15 -38.85
N ASN A 414 -20.51 -5.36 -37.52
CA ASN A 414 -20.71 -4.33 -36.56
C ASN A 414 -19.47 -3.40 -36.41
N HIS A 415 -18.27 -3.89 -36.73
CA HIS A 415 -17.08 -3.06 -36.89
C HIS A 415 -17.32 -1.90 -37.86
N GLN A 416 -17.86 -2.17 -39.05
CA GLN A 416 -18.15 -1.11 -40.01
C GLN A 416 -19.19 -0.10 -39.51
N LYS A 417 -20.24 -0.58 -38.81
CA LYS A 417 -21.24 0.32 -38.20
C LYS A 417 -20.64 1.18 -37.13
N PHE A 418 -19.71 0.60 -36.35
CA PHE A 418 -19.01 1.32 -35.28
C PHE A 418 -18.12 2.45 -35.86
N ILE A 419 -17.28 2.13 -36.85
CA ILE A 419 -16.46 3.13 -37.53
C ILE A 419 -17.34 4.25 -38.10
N GLN A 420 -18.43 3.91 -38.77
CA GLN A 420 -19.33 4.93 -39.32
C GLN A 420 -19.91 5.86 -38.25
N LYS A 421 -20.23 5.33 -37.07
CA LYS A 421 -20.79 6.14 -35.97
C LYS A 421 -19.74 7.01 -35.31
N TRP A 422 -18.49 6.52 -35.13
CA TRP A 422 -17.47 7.14 -34.30
C TRP A 422 -16.24 7.63 -35.06
N GLN A 423 -16.30 7.76 -36.39
CA GLN A 423 -15.14 8.09 -37.22
C GLN A 423 -14.38 9.34 -36.78
N ASP A 424 -15.05 10.36 -36.27
CA ASP A 424 -14.39 11.60 -35.85
C ASP A 424 -13.63 11.45 -34.54
N VAL A 425 -14.10 10.60 -33.64
CA VAL A 425 -13.39 10.26 -32.40
C VAL A 425 -12.19 9.37 -32.72
N LEU A 426 -12.36 8.37 -33.60
CA LEU A 426 -11.31 7.44 -33.96
C LEU A 426 -10.11 8.09 -34.66
N LYS A 427 -10.29 9.23 -35.33
CA LYS A 427 -9.19 10.02 -35.93
C LYS A 427 -8.17 10.49 -34.89
N LEU A 428 -8.56 10.58 -33.62
CA LEU A 428 -7.70 10.99 -32.51
C LEU A 428 -6.90 9.84 -31.89
N HIS A 429 -7.21 8.60 -32.30
CA HIS A 429 -6.53 7.39 -31.81
C HIS A 429 -5.27 7.10 -32.64
N ARG A 430 -4.32 6.40 -32.07
CA ARG A 430 -3.12 5.95 -32.78
C ARG A 430 -3.45 4.88 -33.83
N PRO A 431 -2.65 4.79 -34.91
CA PRO A 431 -2.70 3.63 -35.81
C PRO A 431 -2.51 2.32 -35.05
N ASN A 432 -3.16 1.26 -35.54
CA ASN A 432 -3.16 -0.04 -34.89
C ASN A 432 -1.75 -0.57 -34.59
N GLY A 433 -1.50 -0.91 -33.31
CA GLY A 433 -0.25 -1.49 -32.84
C GLY A 433 0.87 -0.47 -32.52
N ILE A 434 0.65 0.82 -32.76
CA ILE A 434 1.66 1.85 -32.45
C ILE A 434 1.55 2.27 -30.98
N GLU A 435 2.66 2.09 -30.24
CA GLU A 435 2.81 2.48 -28.83
C GLU A 435 1.64 2.01 -27.92
N PRO A 436 1.34 0.71 -27.85
CA PRO A 436 0.19 0.20 -27.10
C PRO A 436 0.27 0.54 -25.60
N HIS A 437 1.49 0.69 -25.05
CA HIS A 437 1.73 1.07 -23.65
C HIS A 437 1.33 2.53 -23.35
N LEU A 438 1.34 3.41 -24.36
CA LEU A 438 0.80 4.77 -24.26
C LEU A 438 -0.69 4.82 -24.61
N GLU A 439 -1.11 4.04 -25.61
CA GLU A 439 -2.49 4.04 -26.08
C GLU A 439 -3.47 3.47 -25.04
N ARG A 440 -3.01 2.53 -24.20
CA ARG A 440 -3.80 2.03 -23.04
C ARG A 440 -4.25 3.13 -22.09
N GLU A 441 -3.57 4.28 -22.13
CA GLU A 441 -3.78 5.45 -21.26
C GLU A 441 -3.79 6.74 -22.08
N ARG A 442 -4.49 6.75 -23.21
CA ARG A 442 -4.51 7.87 -24.17
C ARG A 442 -4.84 9.22 -23.54
N SER A 443 -5.68 9.25 -22.50
CA SER A 443 -6.03 10.47 -21.78
C SER A 443 -4.87 11.07 -20.96
N VAL A 444 -3.81 10.30 -20.70
CA VAL A 444 -2.67 10.75 -19.89
C VAL A 444 -1.73 11.63 -20.72
N GLN A 445 -1.55 12.87 -20.25
CA GLN A 445 -0.64 13.84 -20.87
C GLN A 445 0.64 14.05 -20.05
N LYS A 446 0.59 13.88 -18.74
CA LYS A 446 1.71 14.11 -17.83
C LYS A 446 2.02 12.86 -17.04
N ARG A 447 3.29 12.47 -16.96
CA ARG A 447 3.76 11.27 -16.23
C ARG A 447 4.81 11.66 -15.20
N LEU A 448 4.67 11.12 -13.99
CA LEU A 448 5.60 11.29 -12.89
C LEU A 448 6.04 9.92 -12.38
N LEU A 449 7.35 9.73 -12.22
CA LEU A 449 7.93 8.59 -11.52
C LEU A 449 8.34 9.03 -10.12
N MET A 450 7.82 8.38 -9.10
CA MET A 450 8.19 8.60 -7.71
C MET A 450 9.00 7.41 -7.19
N ILE A 451 10.20 7.67 -6.70
CA ILE A 451 11.12 6.67 -6.14
C ILE A 451 11.32 6.97 -4.65
N ASP A 452 11.00 6.00 -3.79
CA ASP A 452 11.24 6.08 -2.33
C ASP A 452 11.82 4.75 -1.83
N ALA A 453 12.23 4.69 -0.58
CA ALA A 453 12.90 3.57 0.08
C ALA A 453 12.14 2.24 -0.03
N CYS A 454 10.86 2.25 0.27
CA CYS A 454 10.03 1.06 0.36
C CYS A 454 8.57 1.40 0.06
N MET A 455 7.70 0.38 0.04
CA MET A 455 6.25 0.56 -0.10
C MET A 455 5.71 1.45 1.02
N LEU A 456 4.80 2.37 0.65
CA LEU A 456 4.21 3.33 1.59
C LEU A 456 3.25 2.66 2.56
N MET A 457 3.44 2.87 3.85
CA MET A 457 2.62 2.33 4.95
C MET A 457 2.08 3.48 5.82
N PRO A 458 1.03 4.20 5.37
CA PRO A 458 0.55 5.42 6.05
C PRO A 458 0.08 5.21 7.49
N ASP A 459 -0.32 4.00 7.86
CA ASP A 459 -0.70 3.63 9.23
C ASP A 459 0.51 3.36 10.15
N LYS A 460 1.74 3.34 9.61
CA LYS A 460 2.96 3.04 10.39
C LYS A 460 3.88 4.24 10.56
N ASP A 461 3.99 5.11 9.56
CA ASP A 461 4.90 6.24 9.63
C ASP A 461 4.40 7.49 8.91
N SER A 462 4.85 8.66 9.39
CA SER A 462 4.43 9.97 8.89
C SER A 462 5.02 10.32 7.51
N GLY A 463 6.15 9.72 7.13
CA GLY A 463 6.75 9.89 5.80
C GLY A 463 5.85 9.26 4.75
N SER A 464 5.39 8.02 5.01
CA SER A 464 4.42 7.32 4.16
C SER A 464 3.11 8.10 4.01
N VAL A 465 2.59 8.73 5.09
CA VAL A 465 1.41 9.62 4.99
C VAL A 465 1.67 10.78 4.05
N THR A 466 2.84 11.41 4.18
CA THR A 466 3.22 12.56 3.34
C THR A 466 3.34 12.14 1.86
N ALA A 467 4.07 11.07 1.58
CA ALA A 467 4.26 10.55 0.21
C ALA A 467 2.93 10.12 -0.43
N PHE A 468 2.05 9.45 0.34
CA PHE A 468 0.73 9.05 -0.12
C PHE A 468 -0.16 10.25 -0.49
N ASN A 469 -0.12 11.31 0.33
CA ASN A 469 -0.85 12.54 0.05
C ASN A 469 -0.23 13.33 -1.11
N LEU A 470 1.10 13.31 -1.28
CA LEU A 470 1.76 13.89 -2.46
C LEU A 470 1.34 13.18 -3.75
N ILE A 471 1.19 11.87 -3.74
CA ILE A 471 0.66 11.12 -4.89
C ILE A 471 -0.73 11.65 -5.28
N LYS A 472 -1.64 11.83 -4.31
CA LYS A 472 -2.97 12.40 -4.57
C LYS A 472 -2.88 13.82 -5.13
N ILE A 473 -1.94 14.63 -4.63
CA ILE A 473 -1.70 15.98 -5.13
C ILE A 473 -1.24 15.94 -6.59
N PHE A 474 -0.24 15.12 -6.93
CA PHE A 474 0.21 14.98 -8.31
C PHE A 474 -0.91 14.50 -9.24
N GLN A 475 -1.74 13.57 -8.79
CA GLN A 475 -2.91 13.12 -9.55
C GLN A 475 -3.94 14.25 -9.76
N SER A 476 -4.17 15.10 -8.75
CA SER A 476 -5.06 16.26 -8.88
C SER A 476 -4.53 17.33 -9.83
N LEU A 477 -3.23 17.31 -10.13
CA LEU A 477 -2.53 18.15 -11.13
C LEU A 477 -2.38 17.45 -12.49
N ASP A 478 -3.18 16.42 -12.74
CA ASP A 478 -3.25 15.62 -13.96
C ASP A 478 -1.99 14.80 -14.29
N TYR A 479 -1.16 14.47 -13.27
CA TYR A 479 -0.07 13.53 -13.45
C TYR A 479 -0.53 12.09 -13.22
N LYS A 480 -0.24 11.21 -14.18
CA LYS A 480 -0.22 9.78 -13.91
C LYS A 480 1.03 9.47 -13.09
N VAL A 481 0.84 8.88 -11.91
CA VAL A 481 1.95 8.53 -11.03
C VAL A 481 2.31 7.07 -11.19
N THR A 482 3.60 6.80 -11.39
CA THR A 482 4.23 5.48 -11.23
C THR A 482 5.06 5.52 -9.95
N PHE A 483 4.87 4.56 -9.06
CA PHE A 483 5.59 4.46 -7.79
C PHE A 483 6.57 3.29 -7.82
N ALA A 484 7.83 3.57 -7.52
CA ALA A 484 8.90 2.58 -7.46
C ALA A 484 9.51 2.55 -6.04
N PRO A 485 9.18 1.59 -5.18
CA PRO A 485 9.97 1.35 -3.99
C PRO A 485 11.35 0.84 -4.40
N ASP A 486 12.42 1.34 -3.78
CA ASP A 486 13.80 0.97 -4.16
C ASP A 486 14.06 -0.55 -4.04
N ASN A 487 13.45 -1.16 -3.04
CA ASN A 487 13.53 -2.60 -2.82
C ASN A 487 12.60 -3.43 -3.73
N LEU A 488 11.80 -2.80 -4.58
CA LEU A 488 10.83 -3.41 -5.49
C LEU A 488 9.93 -4.47 -4.82
N LEU A 489 9.60 -4.32 -3.55
CA LEU A 489 8.75 -5.27 -2.84
C LEU A 489 7.25 -5.01 -3.11
N TYR A 490 6.53 -6.09 -3.41
CA TYR A 490 5.07 -6.09 -3.35
C TYR A 490 4.63 -6.32 -1.91
N VAL A 491 3.87 -5.39 -1.34
CA VAL A 491 3.37 -5.48 0.03
C VAL A 491 1.85 -5.43 -0.01
N GLU A 492 1.25 -6.56 -0.35
CA GLU A 492 -0.21 -6.83 -0.47
C GLU A 492 -1.10 -5.56 -0.35
N LYS A 493 -1.73 -5.36 0.81
CA LYS A 493 -2.68 -4.28 1.07
C LYS A 493 -2.17 -2.89 0.66
N TYR A 494 -0.92 -2.56 0.98
CA TYR A 494 -0.40 -1.21 0.73
C TYR A 494 -0.15 -0.97 -0.77
N THR A 495 0.31 -1.99 -1.49
CA THR A 495 0.43 -1.93 -2.95
C THR A 495 -0.95 -1.81 -3.59
N GLU A 496 -1.93 -2.60 -3.14
CA GLU A 496 -3.30 -2.55 -3.65
C GLU A 496 -3.99 -1.22 -3.35
N ASP A 497 -3.74 -0.61 -2.18
CA ASP A 497 -4.28 0.71 -1.84
C ASP A 497 -3.80 1.79 -2.82
N LEU A 498 -2.52 1.75 -3.24
CA LEU A 498 -2.01 2.61 -4.30
C LEU A 498 -2.61 2.26 -5.68
N GLN A 499 -2.75 0.97 -5.99
CA GLN A 499 -3.36 0.51 -7.24
C GLN A 499 -4.84 0.95 -7.37
N ARG A 500 -5.59 0.97 -6.26
CA ARG A 500 -6.97 1.53 -6.20
C ARG A 500 -7.01 3.02 -6.50
N LEU A 501 -5.95 3.74 -6.17
CA LEU A 501 -5.80 5.17 -6.52
C LEU A 501 -5.34 5.40 -7.96
N GLY A 502 -5.12 4.36 -8.76
CA GLY A 502 -4.63 4.51 -10.13
C GLY A 502 -3.12 4.68 -10.24
N VAL A 503 -2.35 4.25 -9.23
CA VAL A 503 -0.90 4.29 -9.24
C VAL A 503 -0.34 2.96 -9.75
N GLU A 504 0.48 3.03 -10.79
CA GLU A 504 1.26 1.88 -11.25
C GLU A 504 2.43 1.65 -10.29
N CYS A 505 2.38 0.58 -9.51
CA CYS A 505 3.44 0.23 -8.56
C CYS A 505 4.42 -0.74 -9.22
N LEU A 506 5.71 -0.41 -9.19
CA LEU A 506 6.75 -1.29 -9.72
C LEU A 506 7.19 -2.29 -8.65
N TYR A 507 7.28 -3.56 -9.00
CA TYR A 507 7.73 -4.61 -8.09
C TYR A 507 8.38 -5.79 -8.82
N CYS A 508 9.32 -6.45 -8.12
CA CYS A 508 9.84 -7.74 -8.53
C CYS A 508 8.68 -8.76 -8.60
N SER A 509 8.70 -9.64 -9.47
CA SER A 509 9.64 -10.19 -10.47
C SER A 509 9.50 -9.59 -11.88
N TYR A 510 8.58 -8.64 -12.05
CA TYR A 510 8.28 -8.09 -13.38
C TYR A 510 9.20 -6.92 -13.74
N VAL A 511 9.73 -6.25 -12.73
CA VAL A 511 10.75 -5.20 -12.87
C VAL A 511 12.01 -5.68 -12.17
N THR A 512 13.08 -5.84 -12.92
CA THR A 512 14.35 -6.40 -12.41
C THR A 512 15.20 -5.37 -11.66
N SER A 513 15.13 -4.10 -12.10
CA SER A 513 15.76 -2.97 -11.42
C SER A 513 15.11 -1.67 -11.86
N ILE A 514 15.22 -0.63 -11.04
CA ILE A 514 14.78 0.73 -11.41
C ILE A 514 15.59 1.24 -12.62
N GLN A 515 16.86 0.88 -12.74
CA GLN A 515 17.69 1.26 -13.89
C GLN A 515 17.13 0.66 -15.18
N SER A 516 16.88 -0.65 -15.23
CA SER A 516 16.33 -1.31 -16.44
C SER A 516 14.95 -0.77 -16.81
N TYR A 517 14.16 -0.39 -15.84
CA TYR A 517 12.87 0.27 -16.07
C TYR A 517 13.05 1.67 -16.68
N LEU A 518 13.98 2.47 -16.16
CA LEU A 518 14.30 3.79 -16.72
C LEU A 518 14.89 3.67 -18.14
N GLU A 519 15.72 2.67 -18.44
CA GLU A 519 16.21 2.40 -19.79
C GLU A 519 15.08 2.19 -20.79
N ALA A 520 14.02 1.48 -20.38
CA ALA A 520 12.90 1.16 -21.26
C ALA A 520 11.87 2.30 -21.37
N TYR A 521 11.59 3.01 -20.27
CA TYR A 521 10.43 3.91 -20.17
C TYR A 521 10.78 5.33 -19.66
N GLY A 522 12.03 5.61 -19.34
CA GLY A 522 12.46 6.91 -18.80
C GLY A 522 12.09 8.09 -19.68
N GLY A 523 12.10 7.90 -21.02
CA GLY A 523 11.69 8.90 -22.00
C GLY A 523 10.24 9.38 -21.91
N GLU A 524 9.37 8.68 -21.16
CA GLU A 524 7.95 9.03 -21.05
C GLU A 524 7.68 10.00 -19.87
N TYR A 525 8.61 10.14 -18.94
CA TYR A 525 8.39 10.92 -17.72
C TYR A 525 8.72 12.40 -17.90
N HIS A 526 7.84 13.23 -17.36
CA HIS A 526 7.99 14.69 -17.31
C HIS A 526 8.66 15.13 -16.00
N VAL A 527 8.41 14.40 -14.93
CA VAL A 527 8.95 14.63 -13.60
C VAL A 527 9.41 13.31 -12.99
N VAL A 528 10.59 13.32 -12.37
CA VAL A 528 11.05 12.23 -11.49
C VAL A 528 11.24 12.79 -10.09
N TYR A 529 10.50 12.23 -9.14
CA TYR A 529 10.55 12.59 -7.73
C TYR A 529 11.40 11.56 -6.98
N LEU A 530 12.50 12.00 -6.39
CA LEU A 530 13.45 11.18 -5.65
C LEU A 530 13.40 11.56 -4.17
N ALA A 531 13.06 10.60 -3.30
CA ALA A 531 12.97 10.81 -1.88
C ALA A 531 14.19 10.25 -1.13
N ARG A 532 14.71 11.02 -0.18
CA ARG A 532 15.81 10.67 0.74
C ARG A 532 17.20 10.60 0.08
N LEU A 533 18.22 10.88 0.88
CA LEU A 533 19.61 10.95 0.45
C LEU A 533 20.09 9.69 -0.27
N GLU A 534 19.99 8.53 0.37
CA GLU A 534 20.57 7.28 -0.12
C GLU A 534 20.01 6.86 -1.47
N TYR A 535 18.68 6.98 -1.63
CA TYR A 535 18.00 6.55 -2.85
C TYR A 535 18.12 7.58 -3.97
N THR A 536 18.18 8.86 -3.62
CA THR A 536 18.50 9.91 -4.60
C THR A 536 19.91 9.72 -5.15
N GLU A 537 20.91 9.46 -4.31
CA GLU A 537 22.28 9.21 -4.72
C GLU A 537 22.38 8.00 -5.65
N LYS A 538 21.65 6.92 -5.33
CA LYS A 538 21.61 5.68 -6.11
C LYS A 538 21.05 5.88 -7.52
N HIS A 539 20.04 6.74 -7.68
CA HIS A 539 19.24 6.78 -8.90
C HIS A 539 19.42 8.06 -9.76
N ILE A 540 19.86 9.17 -9.21
CA ILE A 540 19.86 10.47 -9.90
C ILE A 540 20.63 10.47 -11.22
N ASP A 541 21.77 9.80 -11.27
CA ASP A 541 22.60 9.73 -12.49
C ASP A 541 21.94 8.83 -13.56
N ASN A 542 21.25 7.76 -13.16
CA ASN A 542 20.43 6.95 -14.07
C ASN A 542 19.24 7.73 -14.61
N VAL A 543 18.58 8.53 -13.77
CA VAL A 543 17.49 9.41 -14.22
C VAL A 543 18.00 10.44 -15.23
N ARG A 544 19.12 11.10 -14.97
CA ARG A 544 19.72 12.05 -15.94
C ARG A 544 20.09 11.39 -17.26
N LYS A 545 20.53 10.13 -17.22
CA LYS A 545 20.93 9.39 -18.41
C LYS A 545 19.75 8.93 -19.25
N PHE A 546 18.71 8.35 -18.62
CA PHE A 546 17.62 7.64 -19.31
C PHE A 546 16.32 8.44 -19.40
N ALA A 547 16.19 9.51 -18.62
CA ALA A 547 15.06 10.45 -18.64
C ALA A 547 15.57 11.91 -18.72
N PRO A 548 16.40 12.26 -19.72
CA PRO A 548 17.08 13.57 -19.76
C PRO A 548 16.12 14.75 -19.85
N GLN A 549 14.91 14.55 -20.37
CA GLN A 549 13.86 15.55 -20.48
C GLN A 549 13.10 15.78 -19.16
N ALA A 550 13.18 14.82 -18.23
CA ALA A 550 12.44 14.89 -16.99
C ALA A 550 13.07 15.90 -16.02
N LYS A 551 12.22 16.68 -15.35
CA LYS A 551 12.65 17.51 -14.22
C LYS A 551 12.78 16.66 -12.98
N ILE A 552 13.92 16.78 -12.29
CA ILE A 552 14.21 16.02 -11.07
C ILE A 552 13.85 16.87 -9.85
N ILE A 553 12.94 16.35 -9.02
CA ILE A 553 12.64 16.88 -7.70
C ILE A 553 13.33 15.96 -6.68
N TYR A 554 14.23 16.51 -5.89
CA TYR A 554 14.87 15.85 -4.76
C TYR A 554 14.16 16.27 -3.47
N ASP A 555 13.47 15.36 -2.83
CA ASP A 555 12.90 15.56 -1.49
C ASP A 555 13.86 15.02 -0.42
N THR A 556 14.38 15.91 0.38
CA THR A 556 15.30 15.54 1.47
C THR A 556 14.61 14.74 2.56
N VAL A 557 13.28 14.86 2.71
CA VAL A 557 12.45 14.33 3.82
C VAL A 557 12.87 14.91 5.18
N ASP A 558 14.17 14.90 5.47
CA ASP A 558 14.86 15.68 6.51
C ASP A 558 16.34 15.83 6.08
N LEU A 559 17.01 16.85 6.58
CA LEU A 559 18.45 17.01 6.36
C LEU A 559 19.20 16.03 7.27
N HIS A 560 19.73 14.96 6.68
CA HIS A 560 20.41 13.89 7.41
C HIS A 560 21.64 14.40 8.14
N TYR A 561 22.47 15.24 7.46
CA TYR A 561 23.65 15.82 8.10
C TYR A 561 23.31 16.66 9.33
N LEU A 562 22.19 17.40 9.31
CA LEU A 562 21.76 18.23 10.43
C LEU A 562 21.35 17.37 11.64
N ARG A 563 20.63 16.28 11.38
CA ARG A 563 20.28 15.28 12.40
C ARG A 563 21.53 14.64 13.01
N GLU A 564 22.49 14.26 12.17
CA GLU A 564 23.75 13.64 12.59
C GLU A 564 24.63 14.63 13.38
N GLN A 565 24.74 15.90 12.95
CA GLN A 565 25.43 16.94 13.70
C GLN A 565 24.85 17.16 15.10
N ARG A 566 23.51 17.19 15.21
CA ARG A 566 22.84 17.32 16.51
C ARG A 566 23.10 16.12 17.41
N LYS A 567 23.11 14.92 16.85
CA LYS A 567 23.47 13.69 17.57
C LYS A 567 24.93 13.70 18.02
N ALA A 568 25.85 14.10 17.15
CA ALA A 568 27.29 14.23 17.46
C ALA A 568 27.53 15.22 18.61
N LYS A 569 26.86 16.38 18.57
CA LYS A 569 26.94 17.39 19.63
C LYS A 569 26.39 16.87 20.96
N LEU A 570 25.25 16.16 20.93
CA LEU A 570 24.66 15.60 22.15
C LEU A 570 25.54 14.53 22.77
N LYS A 571 26.19 13.69 21.97
CA LYS A 571 27.10 12.62 22.41
C LYS A 571 28.55 13.06 22.60
N ASN A 572 28.88 14.31 22.29
CA ASN A 572 30.24 14.86 22.26
C ASN A 572 31.23 13.95 21.51
N SER A 573 30.83 13.43 20.32
CA SER A 573 31.62 12.48 19.54
C SER A 573 32.20 13.12 18.28
N LEU A 574 33.52 13.11 18.14
CA LEU A 574 34.25 13.62 16.96
C LEU A 574 33.94 12.74 15.72
N GLU A 575 33.90 11.44 15.86
CA GLU A 575 33.60 10.49 14.79
C GLU A 575 32.21 10.77 14.17
N LEU A 576 31.19 10.96 15.00
CA LEU A 576 29.86 11.33 14.51
C LEU A 576 29.84 12.71 13.83
N ALA A 577 30.69 13.64 14.26
CA ALA A 577 30.81 14.96 13.63
C ALA A 577 31.49 14.86 12.25
N GLU A 578 32.50 14.03 12.08
CA GLU A 578 33.14 13.75 10.80
C GLU A 578 32.17 13.08 9.82
N LYS A 579 31.44 12.08 10.28
CA LYS A 579 30.36 11.45 9.49
C LYS A 579 29.33 12.46 9.02
N ALA A 580 28.85 13.32 9.90
CA ALA A 580 27.89 14.37 9.56
C ALA A 580 28.44 15.35 8.51
N THR A 581 29.75 15.62 8.50
CA THR A 581 30.40 16.45 7.48
C THR A 581 30.38 15.76 6.12
N GLN A 582 30.73 14.48 6.06
CA GLN A 582 30.67 13.68 4.82
C GLN A 582 29.22 13.60 4.29
N THR A 583 28.25 13.38 5.16
CA THR A 583 26.83 13.38 4.79
C THR A 583 26.42 14.72 4.21
N LYS A 584 26.88 15.84 4.78
CA LYS A 584 26.60 17.19 4.25
C LYS A 584 27.14 17.38 2.83
N GLU A 585 28.36 16.96 2.54
CA GLU A 585 28.95 17.04 1.20
C GLU A 585 28.14 16.26 0.17
N ARG A 586 27.68 15.05 0.52
CA ARG A 586 26.83 14.22 -0.34
C ARG A 586 25.48 14.88 -0.61
N GLU A 587 24.78 15.38 0.42
CA GLU A 587 23.48 16.06 0.27
C GLU A 587 23.60 17.31 -0.62
N LEU A 588 24.63 18.16 -0.41
CA LEU A 588 24.85 19.35 -1.23
C LEU A 588 25.18 19.00 -2.69
N ALA A 589 25.94 17.93 -2.93
CA ALA A 589 26.22 17.46 -4.28
C ALA A 589 24.94 17.01 -5.02
N LEU A 590 24.00 16.36 -4.33
CA LEU A 590 22.72 15.97 -4.91
C LEU A 590 21.81 17.16 -5.18
N MET A 591 21.78 18.14 -4.28
CA MET A 591 21.06 19.39 -4.48
C MET A 591 21.49 20.13 -5.75
N THR A 592 22.79 20.08 -6.08
CA THR A 592 23.31 20.66 -7.34
C THR A 592 22.88 19.89 -8.60
N LYS A 593 22.64 18.57 -8.48
CA LYS A 593 22.20 17.73 -9.61
C LYS A 593 20.69 17.78 -9.86
N ALA A 594 19.87 18.14 -8.86
CA ALA A 594 18.43 18.23 -8.97
C ALA A 594 17.99 19.55 -9.64
N ASP A 595 16.82 19.54 -10.30
CA ASP A 595 16.20 20.79 -10.82
C ASP A 595 15.49 21.56 -9.69
N CYS A 596 15.00 20.82 -8.69
CA CYS A 596 14.38 21.38 -7.48
C CYS A 596 14.73 20.51 -6.28
N THR A 597 15.13 21.12 -5.17
CA THR A 597 15.31 20.44 -3.89
C THR A 597 14.25 20.89 -2.91
N LEU A 598 13.50 19.94 -2.36
CA LEU A 598 12.49 20.20 -1.36
C LEU A 598 13.06 20.01 0.05
N VAL A 599 12.87 21.01 0.90
CA VAL A 599 13.14 20.94 2.34
C VAL A 599 11.86 21.16 3.13
N VAL A 600 11.80 20.61 4.32
CA VAL A 600 10.55 20.55 5.10
C VAL A 600 10.33 21.78 5.98
N SER A 601 11.31 22.67 6.13
CA SER A 601 11.15 23.88 6.92
C SER A 601 11.78 25.12 6.26
N MET A 602 11.17 26.28 6.50
CA MET A 602 11.72 27.58 6.06
C MET A 602 13.08 27.85 6.69
N MET A 603 13.31 27.35 7.90
CA MET A 603 14.60 27.50 8.58
C MET A 603 15.71 26.72 7.85
N GLU A 604 15.42 25.49 7.41
CA GLU A 604 16.37 24.71 6.59
C GLU A 604 16.67 25.41 5.26
N LYS A 605 15.65 25.94 4.56
CA LYS A 605 15.81 26.71 3.33
C LYS A 605 16.75 27.90 3.56
N GLN A 606 16.46 28.74 4.54
CA GLN A 606 17.27 29.94 4.86
C GLN A 606 18.70 29.59 5.26
N MET A 607 18.89 28.50 6.02
CA MET A 607 20.20 28.02 6.43
C MET A 607 21.02 27.56 5.22
N LEU A 608 20.44 26.75 4.33
CA LEU A 608 21.10 26.25 3.13
C LEU A 608 21.45 27.38 2.16
N GLU A 609 20.54 28.31 1.89
CA GLU A 609 20.76 29.47 1.03
C GLU A 609 21.84 30.40 1.57
N LYS A 610 21.90 30.58 2.89
CA LYS A 610 22.96 31.39 3.53
C LYS A 610 24.34 30.74 3.45
N GLU A 611 24.41 29.42 3.68
CA GLU A 611 25.66 28.67 3.65
C GLU A 611 26.13 28.36 2.25
N ASN A 612 25.21 28.26 1.28
CA ASN A 612 25.47 27.87 -0.12
C ASN A 612 24.72 28.80 -1.10
N PRO A 613 25.13 30.06 -1.27
CA PRO A 613 24.40 31.05 -2.08
C PRO A 613 24.26 30.69 -3.57
N HIS A 614 25.01 29.69 -4.04
CA HIS A 614 24.96 29.20 -5.41
C HIS A 614 23.79 28.22 -5.65
N LEU A 615 23.18 27.66 -4.60
CA LEU A 615 22.02 26.79 -4.68
C LEU A 615 20.76 27.65 -4.72
N GLN A 616 20.20 27.84 -5.91
CA GLN A 616 18.99 28.64 -6.13
C GLN A 616 17.72 27.79 -6.33
N ASN A 617 17.86 26.49 -6.30
CA ASN A 617 16.81 25.50 -6.56
C ASN A 617 16.23 24.88 -5.29
N ILE A 618 16.39 25.53 -4.12
CA ILE A 618 15.87 25.03 -2.84
C ILE A 618 14.49 25.62 -2.60
N GLU A 619 13.50 24.75 -2.43
CA GLU A 619 12.12 25.13 -2.12
C GLU A 619 11.65 24.48 -0.82
N PHE A 620 10.89 25.27 -0.08
CA PHE A 620 10.22 24.80 1.13
C PHE A 620 8.81 24.32 0.80
N PHE A 621 8.42 23.14 1.27
CA PHE A 621 7.05 22.70 1.19
C PHE A 621 6.50 22.21 2.52
N ASN A 622 5.19 22.37 2.73
CA ASN A 622 4.49 21.85 3.88
C ASN A 622 4.04 20.41 3.63
N MET A 623 4.19 19.55 4.63
CA MET A 623 3.72 18.16 4.55
C MET A 623 2.18 18.10 4.47
N PRO A 624 1.58 17.63 3.36
CA PRO A 624 0.12 17.65 3.23
C PRO A 624 -0.56 16.72 4.24
N ARG A 625 -1.69 17.18 4.79
CA ARG A 625 -2.51 16.41 5.75
C ARG A 625 -3.98 16.52 5.40
N ASP A 626 -4.70 15.43 5.60
CA ASP A 626 -6.15 15.43 5.65
C ASP A 626 -6.62 16.11 6.95
N ILE A 627 -7.69 16.90 6.89
CA ILE A 627 -8.25 17.60 8.04
C ILE A 627 -9.50 16.86 8.50
N TYR A 628 -9.43 16.27 9.68
CA TYR A 628 -10.55 15.49 10.23
C TYR A 628 -11.51 16.35 11.05
N GLY A 629 -11.01 17.44 11.62
CA GLY A 629 -11.78 18.28 12.54
C GLY A 629 -12.05 17.58 13.87
N THR A 630 -12.95 18.13 14.68
CA THR A 630 -13.35 17.52 15.94
C THR A 630 -14.86 17.53 16.10
N ASN A 631 -15.41 16.38 16.52
CA ASN A 631 -16.83 16.22 16.87
C ASN A 631 -17.07 16.25 18.40
N LYS A 632 -15.97 16.32 19.21
CA LYS A 632 -16.04 16.28 20.66
C LYS A 632 -15.41 17.53 21.26
N GLY A 633 -16.12 18.18 22.17
CA GLY A 633 -15.67 19.35 22.90
C GLY A 633 -14.79 19.01 24.11
N PHE A 634 -14.44 20.04 24.87
CA PHE A 634 -13.60 19.95 26.06
C PHE A 634 -14.12 18.97 27.11
N GLU A 635 -15.44 18.96 27.38
CA GLU A 635 -16.05 18.13 28.42
C GLU A 635 -16.11 16.64 28.02
N ASP A 636 -16.13 16.34 26.73
CA ASP A 636 -16.23 14.99 26.21
C ASP A 636 -14.87 14.27 26.10
N ARG A 637 -13.79 14.98 26.48
CA ARG A 637 -12.41 14.51 26.32
C ARG A 637 -11.72 14.36 27.66
N LYS A 638 -10.91 13.30 27.78
CA LYS A 638 -10.12 12.99 28.97
C LYS A 638 -8.74 12.46 28.55
N ASN A 639 -7.75 12.51 29.45
CA ASN A 639 -6.45 11.89 29.27
C ASN A 639 -5.47 12.61 28.30
N ILE A 640 -4.25 12.10 28.27
CA ILE A 640 -3.14 12.61 27.47
C ILE A 640 -2.72 11.56 26.44
N LEU A 641 -2.30 12.01 25.28
CA LEU A 641 -1.89 11.17 24.17
C LEU A 641 -0.46 11.49 23.72
N PHE A 642 0.33 10.45 23.46
CA PHE A 642 1.55 10.50 22.67
C PHE A 642 1.45 9.50 21.52
N ILE A 643 1.92 9.89 20.32
CA ILE A 643 2.04 8.98 19.18
C ILE A 643 3.45 9.05 18.57
N GLY A 644 4.03 7.88 18.24
CA GLY A 644 5.30 7.83 17.51
C GLY A 644 5.90 6.43 17.45
N GLY A 645 6.39 6.03 16.27
CA GLY A 645 7.11 4.75 16.08
C GLY A 645 8.42 4.72 16.88
N PHE A 646 8.69 3.63 17.58
CA PHE A 646 9.84 3.51 18.48
C PHE A 646 11.14 3.08 17.79
N GLN A 647 11.11 2.75 16.52
CA GLN A 647 12.32 2.65 15.70
C GLN A 647 13.05 4.01 15.58
N HIS A 648 12.37 5.10 15.91
CA HIS A 648 12.96 6.43 15.98
C HIS A 648 13.40 6.78 17.41
N PRO A 649 14.71 6.78 17.74
CA PRO A 649 15.20 6.96 19.10
C PRO A 649 14.71 8.21 19.85
N PRO A 650 14.46 9.36 19.20
CA PRO A 650 13.87 10.51 19.88
C PRO A 650 12.49 10.26 20.49
N ASN A 651 11.72 9.29 19.99
CA ASN A 651 10.42 8.94 20.56
C ASN A 651 10.56 8.13 21.84
N VAL A 652 11.57 7.25 21.91
CA VAL A 652 11.90 6.50 23.13
C VAL A 652 12.28 7.48 24.24
N ASP A 653 13.24 8.37 23.96
CA ASP A 653 13.70 9.39 24.90
C ASP A 653 12.56 10.30 25.38
N ALA A 654 11.68 10.71 24.47
CA ALA A 654 10.54 11.57 24.79
C ALA A 654 9.55 10.92 25.75
N VAL A 655 9.23 9.64 25.57
CA VAL A 655 8.30 8.92 26.45
C VAL A 655 8.94 8.69 27.83
N LEU A 656 10.21 8.26 27.87
CA LEU A 656 10.96 8.11 29.12
C LEU A 656 10.97 9.44 29.91
N TYR A 657 11.38 10.53 29.26
CA TYR A 657 11.40 11.87 29.88
C TYR A 657 10.01 12.30 30.36
N PHE A 658 8.97 12.04 29.56
CA PHE A 658 7.62 12.42 29.98
C PHE A 658 7.14 11.65 31.21
N VAL A 659 7.31 10.32 31.22
CA VAL A 659 6.82 9.48 32.31
C VAL A 659 7.63 9.68 33.59
N GLN A 660 8.95 9.86 33.48
CA GLN A 660 9.83 9.98 34.65
C GLN A 660 9.82 11.38 35.25
N ASP A 661 9.87 12.44 34.44
CA ASP A 661 10.13 13.80 34.90
C ASP A 661 8.91 14.71 34.82
N ILE A 662 7.95 14.48 33.90
CA ILE A 662 6.84 15.42 33.65
C ILE A 662 5.51 14.91 34.22
N PHE A 663 5.16 13.64 33.94
CA PHE A 663 3.86 13.08 34.30
C PHE A 663 3.57 13.06 35.80
N PRO A 664 4.54 12.80 36.70
CA PRO A 664 4.32 12.94 38.14
C PRO A 664 3.89 14.36 38.55
N LEU A 665 4.50 15.38 37.97
CA LEU A 665 4.16 16.80 38.25
C LEU A 665 2.76 17.18 37.72
N ILE A 666 2.28 16.52 36.67
CA ILE A 666 0.92 16.68 36.15
C ILE A 666 -0.08 16.04 37.12
N LYS A 667 0.21 14.84 37.63
CA LYS A 667 -0.65 14.11 38.58
C LYS A 667 -0.84 14.83 39.91
N GLU A 668 0.12 15.66 40.34
CA GLU A 668 -0.05 16.53 41.48
C GLU A 668 -1.16 17.60 41.30
N LYS A 669 -1.46 17.97 40.05
CA LYS A 669 -2.39 19.03 39.67
C LYS A 669 -3.70 18.55 39.08
N VAL A 670 -3.70 17.35 38.47
CA VAL A 670 -4.84 16.77 37.76
C VAL A 670 -5.04 15.34 38.25
N ASN A 671 -6.15 15.09 38.93
CA ASN A 671 -6.50 13.76 39.42
C ASN A 671 -7.09 12.90 38.30
N ASP A 672 -6.95 11.58 38.40
CA ASP A 672 -7.56 10.56 37.54
C ASP A 672 -7.29 10.80 36.04
N ILE A 673 -6.01 11.01 35.69
CA ILE A 673 -5.53 11.24 34.33
C ILE A 673 -4.67 10.07 33.88
N LYS A 674 -4.91 9.59 32.66
CA LYS A 674 -4.10 8.53 32.02
C LYS A 674 -3.29 9.08 30.86
N PHE A 675 -2.16 8.44 30.62
CA PHE A 675 -1.29 8.73 29.50
C PHE A 675 -1.29 7.55 28.54
N PHE A 676 -1.81 7.77 27.32
CA PHE A 676 -1.82 6.79 26.23
C PHE A 676 -0.60 7.00 25.36
N VAL A 677 0.12 5.91 25.11
CA VAL A 677 1.33 5.87 24.27
C VAL A 677 1.08 4.94 23.10
N ILE A 678 0.90 5.51 21.91
CA ILE A 678 0.64 4.78 20.67
C ILE A 678 1.94 4.72 19.85
N GLY A 679 2.35 3.51 19.45
CA GLY A 679 3.50 3.34 18.57
C GLY A 679 3.90 1.89 18.38
N SER A 680 4.36 1.58 17.16
CA SER A 680 4.90 0.27 16.82
C SER A 680 6.32 0.07 17.36
N ASN A 681 6.72 -1.19 17.56
CA ASN A 681 8.08 -1.60 17.92
C ASN A 681 8.57 -0.94 19.21
N ALA A 682 7.73 -0.94 20.25
CA ALA A 682 8.10 -0.42 21.56
C ALA A 682 9.19 -1.32 22.18
N PRO A 683 10.37 -0.75 22.53
CA PRO A 683 11.41 -1.50 23.21
C PRO A 683 11.00 -1.80 24.66
N GLU A 684 11.69 -2.75 25.27
CA GLU A 684 11.37 -3.23 26.62
C GLU A 684 11.34 -2.10 27.66
N GLU A 685 12.25 -1.13 27.56
CA GLU A 685 12.29 0.04 28.45
C GLU A 685 11.01 0.90 28.38
N ILE A 686 10.29 0.90 27.24
CA ILE A 686 9.00 1.56 27.09
C ILE A 686 7.87 0.65 27.60
N LEU A 687 7.91 -0.65 27.29
CA LEU A 687 6.89 -1.62 27.73
C LEU A 687 6.85 -1.67 29.27
N ASN A 688 8.01 -1.60 29.94
CA ASN A 688 8.15 -1.60 31.38
C ASN A 688 7.58 -0.34 32.10
N LEU A 689 7.22 0.72 31.36
CA LEU A 689 6.52 1.88 31.89
C LEU A 689 5.01 1.64 32.08
N SER A 690 4.47 0.54 31.58
CA SER A 690 3.04 0.24 31.66
C SER A 690 2.55 0.18 33.09
N SER A 691 1.44 0.86 33.39
CA SER A 691 0.81 0.92 34.71
C SER A 691 -0.68 1.28 34.54
N ASP A 692 -1.42 1.37 35.65
CA ASP A 692 -2.83 1.79 35.65
C ASP A 692 -3.02 3.18 35.00
N ASP A 693 -2.01 4.04 35.07
CA ASP A 693 -2.05 5.42 34.55
C ASP A 693 -1.26 5.63 33.24
N VAL A 694 -0.40 4.70 32.85
CA VAL A 694 0.40 4.75 31.62
C VAL A 694 0.06 3.54 30.77
N ILE A 695 -0.61 3.75 29.64
CA ILE A 695 -1.14 2.70 28.77
C ILE A 695 -0.32 2.66 27.49
N ILE A 696 0.48 1.60 27.30
CA ILE A 696 1.25 1.35 26.10
C ILE A 696 0.39 0.49 25.18
N THR A 697 -0.14 1.06 24.08
CA THR A 697 -1.09 0.36 23.21
C THR A 697 -0.43 -0.51 22.13
N GLY A 698 0.87 -0.27 21.87
CA GLY A 698 1.48 -0.82 20.66
C GLY A 698 0.96 -0.12 19.38
N HIS A 699 1.02 -0.81 18.25
CA HIS A 699 0.45 -0.33 16.98
C HIS A 699 -1.08 -0.31 17.03
N VAL A 700 -1.68 0.80 16.64
CA VAL A 700 -3.13 0.97 16.52
C VAL A 700 -3.45 1.32 15.07
N ARG A 701 -4.28 0.53 14.43
CA ARG A 701 -4.64 0.70 13.01
C ARG A 701 -5.49 1.95 12.77
N ASP A 702 -6.49 2.20 13.63
CA ASP A 702 -7.32 3.40 13.60
C ASP A 702 -7.08 4.22 14.88
N ILE A 703 -6.37 5.33 14.72
CA ILE A 703 -6.02 6.25 15.79
C ILE A 703 -7.13 7.27 16.12
N SER A 704 -8.17 7.33 15.30
CA SER A 704 -9.21 8.38 15.38
C SER A 704 -9.93 8.41 16.73
N GLU A 705 -10.18 7.25 17.34
CA GLU A 705 -10.82 7.15 18.65
C GLU A 705 -9.99 7.84 19.73
N TYR A 706 -8.67 7.60 19.74
CA TYR A 706 -7.76 8.22 20.71
C TYR A 706 -7.66 9.72 20.52
N PHE A 707 -7.54 10.18 19.25
CA PHE A 707 -7.47 11.62 18.96
C PHE A 707 -8.79 12.34 19.24
N ASN A 708 -9.91 11.64 19.19
CA ASN A 708 -11.23 12.20 19.54
C ASN A 708 -11.55 12.11 21.05
N SER A 709 -10.98 11.16 21.80
CA SER A 709 -11.27 10.96 23.22
C SER A 709 -10.24 11.59 24.16
N CYS A 710 -8.97 11.69 23.76
CA CYS A 710 -7.96 12.36 24.55
C CYS A 710 -8.13 13.88 24.51
N LYS A 711 -7.78 14.54 25.63
CA LYS A 711 -7.92 15.99 25.81
C LYS A 711 -6.71 16.77 25.32
N ILE A 712 -5.51 16.20 25.44
CA ILE A 712 -4.25 16.85 25.09
C ILE A 712 -3.33 15.82 24.40
N SER A 713 -2.62 16.25 23.37
CA SER A 713 -1.47 15.53 22.83
C SER A 713 -0.17 16.17 23.34
N VAL A 714 0.87 15.34 23.53
CA VAL A 714 2.18 15.83 24.01
C VAL A 714 3.31 15.46 23.06
N ALA A 715 4.26 16.38 22.90
CA ALA A 715 5.46 16.19 22.09
C ALA A 715 6.71 16.63 22.89
N PRO A 716 7.14 15.86 23.91
CA PRO A 716 8.20 16.24 24.84
C PRO A 716 9.60 15.85 24.31
N LEU A 717 9.90 16.11 23.04
CA LEU A 717 11.16 15.73 22.40
C LEU A 717 12.31 16.62 22.88
N ARG A 718 13.44 16.01 23.26
CA ARG A 718 14.68 16.69 23.69
C ARG A 718 15.69 16.84 22.56
N TYR A 719 15.55 16.07 21.48
CA TYR A 719 16.36 16.17 20.26
C TYR A 719 15.59 15.66 19.05
N GLY A 720 16.08 15.96 17.86
CA GLY A 720 15.51 15.56 16.56
C GLY A 720 15.72 16.63 15.50
N ALA A 721 15.38 16.33 14.26
CA ALA A 721 15.36 17.24 13.12
C ALA A 721 14.02 17.13 12.36
N GLY A 722 13.74 18.02 11.42
CA GLY A 722 12.56 18.00 10.57
C GLY A 722 11.25 18.33 11.30
N ILE A 723 10.16 18.34 10.56
CA ILE A 723 8.79 18.59 11.02
C ILE A 723 8.24 17.39 11.79
N LYS A 724 7.56 17.64 12.89
CA LYS A 724 7.02 16.57 13.75
C LYS A 724 5.60 16.19 13.34
N GLY A 725 5.47 15.16 12.54
CA GLY A 725 4.18 14.66 12.04
C GLY A 725 3.13 14.46 13.12
N LYS A 726 3.51 14.06 14.33
CA LYS A 726 2.59 13.89 15.48
C LYS A 726 1.86 15.19 15.87
N ILE A 727 2.50 16.34 15.73
CA ILE A 727 1.88 17.64 15.99
C ILE A 727 0.87 17.94 14.87
N LEU A 728 1.25 17.73 13.61
CA LEU A 728 0.35 17.92 12.47
C LEU A 728 -0.87 16.99 12.56
N THR A 729 -0.66 15.71 12.93
CA THR A 729 -1.77 14.78 13.15
C THR A 729 -2.68 15.26 14.29
N SER A 730 -2.12 15.74 15.40
CA SER A 730 -2.95 16.29 16.50
C SER A 730 -3.76 17.51 16.04
N PHE A 731 -3.14 18.42 15.31
CA PHE A 731 -3.80 19.62 14.76
C PHE A 731 -4.92 19.25 13.78
N SER A 732 -4.75 18.18 12.95
CA SER A 732 -5.78 17.75 12.01
C SER A 732 -7.07 17.24 12.69
N TYR A 733 -6.97 16.79 13.94
CA TYR A 733 -8.11 16.41 14.79
C TYR A 733 -8.55 17.53 15.74
N GLY A 734 -7.99 18.74 15.63
CA GLY A 734 -8.25 19.81 16.56
C GLY A 734 -7.85 19.47 18.02
N LEU A 735 -6.90 18.55 18.18
CA LEU A 735 -6.40 18.14 19.50
C LEU A 735 -5.25 19.08 19.94
N PRO A 736 -5.43 19.90 20.98
CA PRO A 736 -4.40 20.81 21.47
C PRO A 736 -3.12 20.08 21.86
N VAL A 737 -1.98 20.70 21.56
CA VAL A 737 -0.65 20.13 21.79
C VAL A 737 0.13 20.93 22.81
N VAL A 738 0.83 20.23 23.72
CA VAL A 738 1.94 20.78 24.49
C VAL A 738 3.24 20.18 23.95
N ALA A 739 4.18 21.05 23.56
CA ALA A 739 5.41 20.65 22.89
C ALA A 739 6.64 21.26 23.57
N THR A 740 7.81 20.68 23.33
CA THR A 740 9.09 21.36 23.60
C THR A 740 9.43 22.30 22.44
N THR A 741 10.36 23.23 22.66
CA THR A 741 10.88 24.10 21.58
C THR A 741 11.43 23.30 20.40
N ILE A 742 12.11 22.19 20.68
CA ILE A 742 12.66 21.28 19.65
C ILE A 742 11.55 20.60 18.85
N ALA A 743 10.46 20.21 19.52
CA ALA A 743 9.33 19.60 18.85
C ALA A 743 8.57 20.59 17.95
N ALA A 744 8.51 21.87 18.32
CA ALA A 744 7.83 22.93 17.57
C ALA A 744 8.71 23.58 16.48
N GLU A 745 10.01 23.25 16.45
CA GLU A 745 10.99 23.85 15.56
C GLU A 745 10.62 23.67 14.08
N GLY A 746 10.73 24.73 13.28
CA GLY A 746 10.53 24.73 11.83
C GLY A 746 9.08 24.68 11.35
N MET A 747 8.11 24.52 12.27
CA MET A 747 6.69 24.35 11.93
C MET A 747 5.93 25.66 11.71
N GLY A 748 6.53 26.81 12.07
CA GLY A 748 5.84 28.09 12.00
C GLY A 748 4.61 28.18 12.92
N ILE A 749 4.62 27.45 14.04
CA ILE A 749 3.61 27.45 15.10
C ILE A 749 4.05 28.36 16.26
N GLN A 750 3.10 28.91 17.01
CA GLN A 750 3.37 29.96 17.99
C GLN A 750 2.82 29.60 19.37
N ASP A 751 3.69 29.73 20.41
CA ASP A 751 3.30 29.52 21.82
C ASP A 751 2.14 30.43 22.23
N GLY A 752 1.11 29.84 22.88
CA GLY A 752 -0.07 30.54 23.36
C GLY A 752 -1.08 30.91 22.26
N TYR A 753 -0.79 30.58 20.99
CA TYR A 753 -1.70 30.76 19.86
C TYR A 753 -2.28 29.44 19.40
N ASP A 754 -1.48 28.54 18.81
CA ASP A 754 -1.88 27.23 18.27
C ASP A 754 -1.21 26.03 18.97
N VAL A 755 -0.23 26.27 19.82
CA VAL A 755 0.49 25.29 20.62
C VAL A 755 0.85 25.90 21.97
N LEU A 756 1.09 25.07 23.01
CA LEU A 756 1.76 25.52 24.20
C LEU A 756 3.18 24.94 24.28
N ILE A 757 4.17 25.77 24.58
CA ILE A 757 5.58 25.36 24.63
C ILE A 757 6.10 25.34 26.06
N GLY A 758 6.61 24.18 26.49
CA GLY A 758 7.27 23.98 27.77
C GLY A 758 8.78 23.80 27.61
N HIS A 759 9.60 24.57 28.33
CA HIS A 759 11.07 24.53 28.23
C HIS A 759 11.73 23.61 29.24
N THR A 760 11.10 23.38 30.41
CA THR A 760 11.54 22.47 31.50
C THR A 760 10.42 21.51 31.85
N SER A 761 10.70 20.46 32.61
CA SER A 761 9.69 19.50 33.09
C SER A 761 8.55 20.21 33.83
N GLU A 762 8.89 21.18 34.69
CA GLU A 762 7.94 21.94 35.49
C GLU A 762 7.06 22.85 34.60
N SER A 763 7.69 23.61 33.68
CA SER A 763 6.94 24.46 32.75
C SER A 763 6.07 23.66 31.81
N PHE A 764 6.55 22.49 31.33
CA PHE A 764 5.78 21.58 30.49
C PHE A 764 4.56 21.03 31.24
N ALA A 765 4.76 20.52 32.47
CA ALA A 765 3.69 20.04 33.33
C ALA A 765 2.66 21.13 33.65
N GLN A 766 3.14 22.35 33.89
CA GLN A 766 2.25 23.51 34.14
C GLN A 766 1.39 23.85 32.93
N LYS A 767 1.97 23.82 31.68
CA LYS A 767 1.24 24.05 30.43
C LYS A 767 0.19 22.96 30.19
N VAL A 768 0.53 21.68 30.45
CA VAL A 768 -0.42 20.56 30.37
C VAL A 768 -1.58 20.74 31.35
N ALA A 769 -1.28 21.03 32.62
CA ALA A 769 -2.30 21.24 33.66
C ALA A 769 -3.23 22.42 33.31
N SER A 770 -2.65 23.56 32.89
CA SER A 770 -3.44 24.73 32.49
C SER A 770 -4.37 24.40 31.31
N LEU A 771 -3.87 23.74 30.29
CA LEU A 771 -4.66 23.36 29.09
C LEU A 771 -5.74 22.33 29.45
N TYR A 772 -5.45 21.43 30.41
CA TYR A 772 -6.39 20.37 30.82
C TYR A 772 -7.57 20.93 31.63
N LEU A 773 -7.35 22.00 32.42
CA LEU A 773 -8.32 22.56 33.37
C LEU A 773 -9.07 23.79 32.82
N ASP A 774 -8.52 24.49 31.83
CA ASP A 774 -9.09 25.75 31.31
C ASP A 774 -9.75 25.50 29.93
N ASN A 775 -11.09 25.43 29.94
CA ASN A 775 -11.90 25.24 28.72
C ASN A 775 -11.69 26.36 27.67
N LYS A 776 -11.55 27.59 28.10
CA LYS A 776 -11.34 28.74 27.20
C LYS A 776 -10.01 28.66 26.49
N LEU A 777 -8.95 28.35 27.25
CA LEU A 777 -7.62 28.14 26.68
C LEU A 777 -7.60 26.95 25.74
N TRP A 778 -8.20 25.81 26.13
CA TRP A 778 -8.28 24.62 25.34
C TRP A 778 -8.98 24.87 23.99
N SER A 779 -10.18 25.48 24.02
CA SER A 779 -10.97 25.80 22.85
C SER A 779 -10.24 26.77 21.91
N LYS A 780 -9.55 27.75 22.44
CA LYS A 780 -8.73 28.71 21.69
C LYS A 780 -7.60 27.97 20.95
N ILE A 781 -6.82 27.17 21.65
CA ILE A 781 -5.68 26.43 21.04
C ILE A 781 -6.20 25.41 20.01
N SER A 782 -7.27 24.70 20.31
CA SER A 782 -7.92 23.75 19.38
C SER A 782 -8.34 24.42 18.07
N GLN A 783 -9.05 25.54 18.16
CA GLN A 783 -9.50 26.28 16.98
C GLN A 783 -8.33 26.84 16.16
N ASN A 784 -7.37 27.45 16.82
CA ASN A 784 -6.21 28.03 16.14
C ASN A 784 -5.32 26.96 15.50
N SER A 785 -5.17 25.79 16.14
CA SER A 785 -4.43 24.66 15.55
C SER A 785 -5.12 24.13 14.29
N LEU A 786 -6.46 24.04 14.27
CA LEU A 786 -7.24 23.71 13.08
C LEU A 786 -7.09 24.75 11.96
N GLU A 787 -7.10 26.02 12.30
CA GLU A 787 -6.88 27.11 11.33
C GLU A 787 -5.46 27.04 10.74
N THR A 788 -4.44 26.83 11.57
CA THR A 788 -3.04 26.69 11.15
C THR A 788 -2.86 25.48 10.21
N ILE A 789 -3.39 24.32 10.58
CA ILE A 789 -3.26 23.11 9.73
C ILE A 789 -4.03 23.29 8.41
N SER A 790 -5.23 23.88 8.43
CA SER A 790 -6.06 24.09 7.26
C SER A 790 -5.42 25.08 6.27
N SER A 791 -4.87 26.18 6.77
CA SER A 791 -4.30 27.23 5.91
C SER A 791 -2.93 26.86 5.34
N LYS A 792 -2.12 26.04 6.01
CA LYS A 792 -0.73 25.78 5.63
C LYS A 792 -0.48 24.34 5.14
N TYR A 793 -1.19 23.36 5.68
CA TYR A 793 -0.88 21.94 5.53
C TYR A 793 -2.02 21.14 4.89
N SER A 794 -3.17 21.76 4.61
CA SER A 794 -4.28 21.07 3.92
C SER A 794 -3.86 20.61 2.52
N MET A 795 -4.54 19.60 2.01
CA MET A 795 -4.32 19.12 0.65
C MET A 795 -4.44 20.26 -0.37
N GLU A 796 -5.43 21.15 -0.25
CA GLU A 796 -5.65 22.29 -1.12
C GLU A 796 -4.48 23.29 -1.08
N ALA A 797 -4.06 23.69 0.13
CA ALA A 797 -2.97 24.65 0.31
C ALA A 797 -1.65 24.13 -0.29
N VAL A 798 -1.35 22.86 -0.08
CA VAL A 798 -0.13 22.23 -0.63
C VAL A 798 -0.24 22.00 -2.12
N THR A 799 -1.42 21.64 -2.66
CA THR A 799 -1.65 21.48 -4.10
C THR A 799 -1.36 22.77 -4.84
N ASN A 800 -1.88 23.90 -4.36
CA ASN A 800 -1.64 25.21 -4.99
C ASN A 800 -0.16 25.55 -5.05
N LYS A 801 0.59 25.24 -4.00
CA LYS A 801 2.02 25.47 -3.94
C LYS A 801 2.80 24.55 -4.89
N PHE A 802 2.41 23.28 -5.00
CA PHE A 802 3.02 22.37 -5.97
C PHE A 802 2.71 22.70 -7.42
N ASP A 803 1.50 23.20 -7.73
CA ASP A 803 1.16 23.66 -9.08
C ASP A 803 2.06 24.83 -9.49
N GLU A 804 2.27 25.81 -8.60
CA GLU A 804 3.21 26.93 -8.84
C GLU A 804 4.65 26.44 -9.04
N LEU A 805 5.12 25.54 -8.16
CA LEU A 805 6.46 24.95 -8.23
C LEU A 805 6.68 24.22 -9.55
N LEU A 806 5.75 23.35 -9.95
CA LEU A 806 5.86 22.56 -11.18
C LEU A 806 5.85 23.45 -12.44
N ARG A 807 5.09 24.54 -12.44
CA ARG A 807 5.14 25.54 -13.52
C ARG A 807 6.50 26.20 -13.59
N ASN A 808 7.05 26.63 -12.46
CA ASN A 808 8.35 27.32 -12.41
C ASN A 808 9.49 26.41 -12.90
N ILE A 809 9.57 25.15 -12.48
CA ILE A 809 10.61 24.22 -12.94
C ILE A 809 10.41 23.77 -14.39
N SER A 810 9.20 23.85 -14.95
CA SER A 810 8.94 23.50 -16.35
C SER A 810 9.32 24.60 -17.33
N VAL A 811 9.39 25.85 -16.88
CA VAL A 811 9.78 27.00 -17.69
C VAL A 811 11.29 27.22 -17.68
N SER A 812 11.98 26.77 -16.65
CA SER A 812 13.45 26.78 -16.52
C SER A 812 14.09 25.57 -17.21
#